data_c35a2500f3cadfbf5c2751c232316cf0
#
_entry.id   c35a2500f3cadfbf5c2751c232316cf0
#
_cell.length_a   1.000
_cell.length_b   1.000
_cell.length_c   1.000
_cell.angle_alpha   90.00
_cell.angle_beta   90.00
_cell.angle_gamma   90.00
#
_symmetry.space_group_name_H-M   'P 1'
#
loop_
_entity.id
_entity.type
_entity.pdbx_description
1 polymer ?
#
loop_
_entity_poly.entity_id
_entity_poly.type
_entity_poly.pdbx_seq_one_letter_code
_entity_poly.pdbx_strand_id
1 'polypeptide(L)'
;DPWPKPAYLFALVAGDLVAHSDSFTTMSGRQVALNLYVRPGDEGKCAFGMQALKRSMKWDEDAYGREYDLDLFNIVAVDDFNMGAMENKGLNIFNSSAVLASPETSTDMNFERIEAIIAHEYFHNWTGNRITCRDWFQLCLKEGLTVFRDSQFTSDMRSAPVKRISDVIDLRARQFPEDQGPLAHPVRPESFQEINNFYTATVYEKGAEVIGMLKLLVGDKAYSDALDLYFDRHDGQACTIEDWLRVFEDTTGRDLTQFKRWYSQAGTPHLSLTEDWQHGTLTLNFKQHTPASAATPAPQPHVLPIAVGLIGQDGDEVEETRILEMTEAEQSFVFDDLGTRPITSILRGFSAPVVLKQQLSDADRAHLLAHDTDPFNRWEQGRMLAFGSLLAMIRDGKSPNPDWLAGVRSVISDESLDPAFRALVLGLPSQSDLARALADAGDTPDPDIIYAAVEATRSAMAKSYDDLVPTLYRRHTVDADYEPDAAQSGKRSLANAALSLLTRNDGAKTAQKQYNGADNMTQQLSALANLIRSGHGKKAVQAFENQWKNDRLVMDKWFGLQVMEADPEDAHEVVQTLTEHPDFNWKNPNRFRAVFGSFAAHHAGFHHASGVGYRLLADWLIKLDPLNPQTTARMCAAFQTWQRYGADRQALMKTEIDRILAQPDLSRDTTEMLTRIRRA
;
A
#
# COMPACT_ATOMS: atom_id res chain seq x y z
N ASP A 1 -25.16 16.73 -17.18
CA ASP A 1 -25.02 15.29 -17.40
C ASP A 1 -26.36 14.70 -17.79
N PRO A 2 -26.52 14.12 -18.98
CA PRO A 2 -27.78 13.55 -19.47
C PRO A 2 -28.05 12.11 -18.98
N TRP A 3 -27.05 11.46 -18.35
CA TRP A 3 -27.15 10.06 -17.99
C TRP A 3 -27.75 9.87 -16.59
N PRO A 4 -28.61 8.85 -16.38
CA PRO A 4 -29.08 8.46 -15.06
C PRO A 4 -27.89 8.07 -14.17
N LYS A 5 -27.93 8.51 -12.91
CA LYS A 5 -26.89 8.17 -11.92
C LYS A 5 -27.50 8.09 -10.51
N PRO A 6 -26.90 7.32 -9.59
CA PRO A 6 -27.34 7.29 -8.20
C PRO A 6 -27.07 8.65 -7.52
N ALA A 7 -27.89 8.96 -6.53
CA ALA A 7 -27.88 10.25 -5.83
C ALA A 7 -26.54 10.54 -5.13
N TYR A 8 -25.80 9.52 -4.71
CA TYR A 8 -24.51 9.71 -4.01
C TYR A 8 -23.43 10.34 -4.89
N LEU A 9 -23.57 10.26 -6.22
CA LEU A 9 -22.64 10.90 -7.17
C LEU A 9 -22.91 12.40 -7.35
N PHE A 10 -24.04 12.92 -6.84
CA PHE A 10 -24.32 14.34 -6.92
C PHE A 10 -23.49 15.11 -5.91
N ALA A 11 -22.87 16.21 -6.37
CA ALA A 11 -22.17 17.14 -5.51
C ALA A 11 -22.51 18.58 -5.88
N LEU A 12 -22.56 19.45 -4.88
CA LEU A 12 -22.68 20.90 -5.04
C LEU A 12 -21.53 21.57 -4.29
N VAL A 13 -20.74 22.34 -5.02
CA VAL A 13 -19.62 23.09 -4.46
C VAL A 13 -19.85 24.58 -4.69
N ALA A 14 -19.65 25.38 -3.64
CA ALA A 14 -19.70 26.84 -3.72
C ALA A 14 -18.58 27.44 -2.83
N GLY A 15 -17.90 28.44 -3.36
CA GLY A 15 -16.81 29.09 -2.63
C GLY A 15 -16.08 30.13 -3.49
N ASP A 16 -15.13 30.83 -2.89
CA ASP A 16 -14.19 31.69 -3.60
C ASP A 16 -13.06 30.82 -4.16
N LEU A 17 -13.21 30.42 -5.42
CA LEU A 17 -12.31 29.48 -6.09
C LEU A 17 -11.76 30.09 -7.39
N VAL A 18 -10.54 29.71 -7.72
CA VAL A 18 -9.87 30.04 -8.97
C VAL A 18 -9.78 28.78 -9.84
N ALA A 19 -10.07 28.92 -11.14
CA ALA A 19 -9.98 27.82 -12.09
C ALA A 19 -8.62 27.81 -12.80
N HIS A 20 -7.96 26.65 -12.80
CA HIS A 20 -6.88 26.31 -13.72
C HIS A 20 -7.47 25.45 -14.83
N SER A 21 -7.55 26.03 -16.05
CA SER A 21 -8.31 25.43 -17.15
C SER A 21 -7.40 24.94 -18.27
N ASP A 22 -7.81 23.85 -18.92
CA ASP A 22 -7.16 23.26 -20.09
C ASP A 22 -8.21 22.48 -20.91
N SER A 23 -7.80 21.73 -21.91
CA SER A 23 -8.67 20.88 -22.71
C SER A 23 -8.00 19.58 -23.11
N PHE A 24 -8.82 18.58 -23.42
CA PHE A 24 -8.40 17.30 -23.97
C PHE A 24 -9.20 17.00 -25.24
N THR A 25 -8.52 16.50 -26.26
CA THR A 25 -9.16 16.02 -27.50
C THR A 25 -9.26 14.51 -27.43
N THR A 26 -10.48 13.98 -27.39
CA THR A 26 -10.73 12.54 -27.30
C THR A 26 -10.38 11.83 -28.63
N MET A 27 -10.32 10.50 -28.59
CA MET A 27 -10.01 9.69 -29.77
C MET A 27 -11.03 9.89 -30.92
N SER A 28 -12.28 10.26 -30.63
CA SER A 28 -13.29 10.61 -31.65
C SER A 28 -13.18 12.06 -32.17
N GLY A 29 -12.24 12.85 -31.63
CA GLY A 29 -12.02 14.25 -31.99
C GLY A 29 -12.87 15.26 -31.22
N ARG A 30 -13.63 14.84 -30.21
CA ARG A 30 -14.43 15.71 -29.36
C ARG A 30 -13.55 16.48 -28.37
N GLN A 31 -13.86 17.76 -28.16
CA GLN A 31 -13.17 18.59 -27.18
C GLN A 31 -13.84 18.49 -25.81
N VAL A 32 -13.05 18.19 -24.79
CA VAL A 32 -13.46 18.19 -23.38
C VAL A 32 -12.77 19.33 -22.65
N ALA A 33 -13.54 20.23 -22.04
CA ALA A 33 -13.00 21.27 -21.18
C ALA A 33 -12.61 20.65 -19.82
N LEU A 34 -11.40 20.96 -19.33
CA LEU A 34 -10.87 20.46 -18.06
C LEU A 34 -10.64 21.63 -17.12
N ASN A 35 -11.15 21.56 -15.90
CA ASN A 35 -10.95 22.59 -14.89
C ASN A 35 -10.55 22.01 -13.54
N LEU A 36 -9.50 22.55 -12.94
CA LEU A 36 -9.15 22.37 -11.55
C LEU A 36 -9.50 23.64 -10.77
N TYR A 37 -10.46 23.53 -9.87
CA TYR A 37 -10.87 24.63 -8.98
C TYR A 37 -10.12 24.53 -7.66
N VAL A 38 -9.41 25.59 -7.31
CA VAL A 38 -8.57 25.65 -6.12
C VAL A 38 -8.78 26.94 -5.37
N ARG A 39 -8.30 27.04 -4.15
CA ARG A 39 -8.25 28.30 -3.41
C ARG A 39 -7.34 29.29 -4.12
N PRO A 40 -7.61 30.61 -4.02
CA PRO A 40 -6.65 31.64 -4.41
C PRO A 40 -5.29 31.41 -3.75
N GLY A 41 -4.22 31.36 -4.57
CA GLY A 41 -2.83 31.10 -4.16
C GLY A 41 -2.33 29.67 -4.35
N ASP A 42 -3.20 28.72 -4.72
CA ASP A 42 -2.81 27.33 -5.04
C ASP A 42 -2.66 27.06 -6.54
N GLU A 43 -2.90 28.06 -7.41
CA GLU A 43 -2.92 27.93 -8.87
C GLU A 43 -1.60 27.40 -9.42
N GLY A 44 -0.47 27.78 -8.83
CA GLY A 44 0.86 27.32 -9.21
C GLY A 44 1.13 25.83 -8.96
N LYS A 45 0.25 25.14 -8.24
CA LYS A 45 0.39 23.70 -7.90
C LYS A 45 -0.53 22.78 -8.73
N CYS A 46 -1.25 23.33 -9.72
CA CYS A 46 -2.25 22.58 -10.49
C CYS A 46 -1.68 21.82 -11.70
N ALA A 47 -0.54 22.26 -12.23
CA ALA A 47 -0.02 21.81 -13.52
C ALA A 47 0.16 20.29 -13.60
N PHE A 48 0.75 19.67 -12.56
CA PHE A 48 0.97 18.23 -12.55
C PHE A 48 -0.36 17.45 -12.51
N GLY A 49 -1.32 17.85 -11.67
CA GLY A 49 -2.64 17.25 -11.60
C GLY A 49 -3.39 17.31 -12.92
N MET A 50 -3.32 18.45 -13.64
CA MET A 50 -3.90 18.58 -14.98
C MET A 50 -3.25 17.64 -15.99
N GLN A 51 -1.93 17.51 -15.99
CA GLN A 51 -1.23 16.59 -16.88
C GLN A 51 -1.52 15.12 -16.51
N ALA A 52 -1.64 14.79 -15.23
CA ALA A 52 -2.05 13.47 -14.78
C ALA A 52 -3.44 13.09 -15.30
N LEU A 53 -4.41 14.02 -15.22
CA LEU A 53 -5.74 13.82 -15.79
C LEU A 53 -5.69 13.52 -17.29
N LYS A 54 -4.94 14.31 -18.06
CA LYS A 54 -4.79 14.10 -19.51
C LYS A 54 -4.15 12.75 -19.83
N ARG A 55 -3.14 12.32 -19.06
CA ARG A 55 -2.52 10.99 -19.21
C ARG A 55 -3.52 9.89 -18.90
N SER A 56 -4.33 10.04 -17.86
CA SER A 56 -5.37 9.06 -17.50
C SER A 56 -6.43 8.94 -18.60
N MET A 57 -6.90 10.06 -19.17
CA MET A 57 -7.84 10.07 -20.28
C MET A 57 -7.26 9.35 -21.50
N LYS A 58 -6.02 9.68 -21.87
CA LYS A 58 -5.34 9.06 -23.02
C LYS A 58 -5.13 7.57 -22.83
N TRP A 59 -4.69 7.16 -21.64
CA TRP A 59 -4.45 5.76 -21.33
C TRP A 59 -5.74 4.93 -21.35
N ASP A 60 -6.85 5.47 -20.86
CA ASP A 60 -8.14 4.78 -20.90
C ASP A 60 -8.64 4.55 -22.32
N GLU A 61 -8.41 5.52 -23.20
CA GLU A 61 -8.67 5.37 -24.64
C GLU A 61 -7.78 4.30 -25.29
N ASP A 62 -6.48 4.29 -24.96
CA ASP A 62 -5.52 3.39 -25.58
C ASP A 62 -5.61 1.94 -25.04
N ALA A 63 -5.76 1.79 -23.73
CA ALA A 63 -5.72 0.48 -23.07
C ALA A 63 -7.10 -0.20 -23.02
N TYR A 64 -8.18 0.58 -22.87
CA TYR A 64 -9.54 0.07 -22.67
C TYR A 64 -10.51 0.50 -23.77
N GLY A 65 -10.09 1.35 -24.71
CA GLY A 65 -10.95 1.88 -25.76
C GLY A 65 -12.13 2.71 -25.21
N ARG A 66 -11.95 3.36 -24.07
CA ARG A 66 -13.04 4.06 -23.36
C ARG A 66 -12.82 5.56 -23.35
N GLU A 67 -13.68 6.24 -24.10
CA GLU A 67 -13.70 7.70 -24.22
C GLU A 67 -14.51 8.35 -23.09
N TYR A 68 -14.09 9.51 -22.60
CA TYR A 68 -14.90 10.31 -21.68
C TYR A 68 -16.20 10.77 -22.35
N ASP A 69 -17.31 10.70 -21.66
CA ASP A 69 -18.67 10.85 -22.24
C ASP A 69 -19.30 12.25 -22.10
N LEU A 70 -18.68 13.17 -21.36
CA LEU A 70 -19.12 14.55 -21.19
C LEU A 70 -18.17 15.54 -21.86
N ASP A 71 -18.65 16.77 -22.10
CA ASP A 71 -17.86 17.86 -22.70
C ASP A 71 -17.06 18.67 -21.64
N LEU A 72 -17.22 18.34 -20.38
CA LEU A 72 -16.63 19.05 -19.24
C LEU A 72 -16.23 18.08 -18.15
N PHE A 73 -15.02 18.21 -17.64
CA PHE A 73 -14.52 17.51 -16.45
C PHE A 73 -13.98 18.52 -15.44
N ASN A 74 -14.56 18.55 -14.25
CA ASN A 74 -14.13 19.41 -13.16
C ASN A 74 -13.54 18.61 -12.01
N ILE A 75 -12.48 19.14 -11.41
CA ILE A 75 -11.92 18.72 -10.12
C ILE A 75 -11.98 19.93 -9.19
N VAL A 76 -12.41 19.72 -7.95
CA VAL A 76 -12.37 20.74 -6.90
C VAL A 76 -11.49 20.25 -5.76
N ALA A 77 -10.43 21.02 -5.44
CA ALA A 77 -9.55 20.74 -4.31
C ALA A 77 -10.12 21.33 -3.02
N VAL A 78 -10.28 20.49 -2.00
CA VAL A 78 -10.74 20.88 -0.66
C VAL A 78 -9.78 20.39 0.41
N ASP A 79 -9.62 21.14 1.50
CA ASP A 79 -8.66 20.82 2.56
C ASP A 79 -9.26 19.91 3.65
N ASP A 80 -10.53 20.09 3.95
CA ASP A 80 -11.22 19.39 5.03
C ASP A 80 -12.00 18.19 4.45
N PHE A 81 -11.28 17.24 3.84
CA PHE A 81 -11.86 16.07 3.21
C PHE A 81 -11.36 14.78 3.87
N ASN A 82 -12.28 13.89 4.25
CA ASN A 82 -11.95 12.68 5.00
C ASN A 82 -11.24 11.62 4.13
N MET A 83 -11.49 11.63 2.81
CA MET A 83 -10.96 10.69 1.82
C MET A 83 -9.80 11.31 1.01
N GLY A 84 -9.25 10.52 0.08
CA GLY A 84 -8.34 11.04 -0.95
C GLY A 84 -9.09 11.86 -1.99
N ALA A 85 -10.13 11.27 -2.57
CA ALA A 85 -11.01 11.92 -3.52
C ALA A 85 -12.39 11.23 -3.57
N MET A 86 -13.25 11.69 -4.49
CA MET A 86 -14.56 11.15 -4.76
C MET A 86 -14.93 11.41 -6.22
N GLU A 87 -15.43 10.38 -6.88
CA GLU A 87 -15.73 10.31 -8.30
C GLU A 87 -17.05 11.00 -8.73
N ASN A 88 -17.54 12.01 -8.04
CA ASN A 88 -18.77 12.70 -8.41
C ASN A 88 -18.79 13.04 -9.91
N LYS A 89 -19.80 12.58 -10.63
CA LYS A 89 -19.83 12.59 -12.11
C LYS A 89 -19.67 14.01 -12.70
N GLY A 90 -18.55 14.22 -13.40
CA GLY A 90 -18.21 15.49 -14.03
C GLY A 90 -17.76 16.61 -13.07
N LEU A 91 -17.74 16.34 -11.76
CA LEU A 91 -17.32 17.26 -10.70
C LEU A 91 -16.68 16.48 -9.56
N ASN A 92 -15.49 15.96 -9.77
CA ASN A 92 -14.78 15.19 -8.75
C ASN A 92 -14.31 16.11 -7.61
N ILE A 93 -14.40 15.63 -6.39
CA ILE A 93 -13.92 16.35 -5.20
C ILE A 93 -12.65 15.67 -4.70
N PHE A 94 -11.58 16.43 -4.56
CA PHE A 94 -10.27 15.94 -4.14
C PHE A 94 -9.82 16.60 -2.84
N ASN A 95 -9.26 15.83 -1.94
CA ASN A 95 -8.40 16.38 -0.92
C ASN A 95 -7.25 17.15 -1.59
N SER A 96 -6.95 18.37 -1.13
CA SER A 96 -5.88 19.20 -1.71
C SER A 96 -4.55 18.44 -1.80
N SER A 97 -4.25 17.57 -0.84
CA SER A 97 -3.04 16.72 -0.82
C SER A 97 -3.02 15.64 -1.92
N ALA A 98 -4.15 15.40 -2.59
CA ALA A 98 -4.30 14.39 -3.65
C ALA A 98 -4.34 14.98 -5.06
N VAL A 99 -4.15 16.30 -5.21
CA VAL A 99 -4.17 16.96 -6.53
C VAL A 99 -3.13 18.06 -6.67
N LEU A 100 -2.75 18.74 -5.58
CA LEU A 100 -1.81 19.86 -5.62
C LEU A 100 -0.37 19.40 -5.44
N ALA A 101 0.50 19.73 -6.39
CA ALA A 101 1.91 19.38 -6.36
C ALA A 101 2.82 20.44 -6.97
N SER A 102 3.97 20.64 -6.35
CA SER A 102 5.14 21.29 -6.95
C SER A 102 6.42 20.62 -6.45
N PRO A 103 7.56 20.73 -7.17
CA PRO A 103 8.82 20.13 -6.73
C PRO A 103 9.25 20.54 -5.32
N GLU A 104 8.98 21.79 -4.95
CA GLU A 104 9.36 22.37 -3.66
C GLU A 104 8.49 21.86 -2.51
N THR A 105 7.23 21.49 -2.77
CA THR A 105 6.25 21.15 -1.73
C THR A 105 5.87 19.68 -1.69
N SER A 106 6.19 18.91 -2.75
CA SER A 106 5.76 17.52 -2.94
C SER A 106 6.93 16.59 -3.16
N THR A 107 6.89 15.42 -2.50
CA THR A 107 7.86 14.35 -2.73
C THR A 107 7.51 13.53 -3.97
N ASP A 108 8.46 12.75 -4.50
CA ASP A 108 8.22 11.80 -5.59
C ASP A 108 7.02 10.87 -5.29
N MET A 109 6.91 10.41 -4.05
CA MET A 109 5.76 9.61 -3.59
C MET A 109 4.44 10.39 -3.66
N ASN A 110 4.45 11.71 -3.37
CA ASN A 110 3.25 12.54 -3.53
C ASN A 110 2.86 12.66 -5.00
N PHE A 111 3.81 12.86 -5.91
CA PHE A 111 3.55 12.92 -7.35
C PHE A 111 2.95 11.61 -7.87
N GLU A 112 3.52 10.46 -7.52
CA GLU A 112 2.99 9.15 -7.90
C GLU A 112 1.58 8.93 -7.35
N ARG A 113 1.37 9.23 -6.05
CA ARG A 113 0.05 9.10 -5.41
C ARG A 113 -0.99 10.01 -6.04
N ILE A 114 -0.66 11.27 -6.37
CA ILE A 114 -1.56 12.21 -7.04
C ILE A 114 -1.95 11.67 -8.42
N GLU A 115 -0.99 11.19 -9.19
CA GLU A 115 -1.22 10.61 -10.51
C GLU A 115 -2.15 9.38 -10.43
N ALA A 116 -1.91 8.48 -9.49
CA ALA A 116 -2.72 7.28 -9.27
C ALA A 116 -4.16 7.62 -8.82
N ILE A 117 -4.34 8.58 -7.89
CA ILE A 117 -5.68 8.97 -7.41
C ILE A 117 -6.47 9.67 -8.51
N ILE A 118 -5.84 10.56 -9.29
CA ILE A 118 -6.52 11.22 -10.43
C ILE A 118 -6.96 10.18 -11.46
N ALA A 119 -6.12 9.18 -11.74
CA ALA A 119 -6.47 8.07 -12.61
C ALA A 119 -7.63 7.25 -12.04
N HIS A 120 -7.59 6.91 -10.75
CA HIS A 120 -8.64 6.18 -10.05
C HIS A 120 -10.00 6.88 -10.20
N GLU A 121 -10.09 8.16 -9.86
CA GLU A 121 -11.36 8.91 -9.93
C GLU A 121 -11.83 9.11 -11.39
N TYR A 122 -10.89 9.29 -12.32
CA TYR A 122 -11.24 9.35 -13.74
C TYR A 122 -11.78 8.00 -14.24
N PHE A 123 -11.14 6.88 -13.87
CA PHE A 123 -11.58 5.55 -14.33
C PHE A 123 -12.95 5.15 -13.78
N HIS A 124 -13.35 5.69 -12.65
CA HIS A 124 -14.72 5.56 -12.15
C HIS A 124 -15.77 6.08 -13.13
N ASN A 125 -15.41 6.92 -14.10
CA ASN A 125 -16.36 7.38 -15.09
C ASN A 125 -17.12 6.23 -15.77
N TRP A 126 -16.41 5.15 -16.10
CA TRP A 126 -16.98 3.93 -16.64
C TRP A 126 -17.28 2.90 -15.54
N THR A 127 -16.35 2.66 -14.63
CA THR A 127 -16.47 1.63 -13.59
C THR A 127 -16.91 2.23 -12.25
N GLY A 128 -18.18 2.55 -12.15
CA GLY A 128 -18.82 3.19 -10.98
C GLY A 128 -19.90 4.18 -11.36
N ASN A 129 -19.67 5.01 -12.40
CA ASN A 129 -20.59 6.06 -12.79
C ASN A 129 -21.52 5.63 -13.94
N ARG A 130 -20.99 5.20 -15.07
CA ARG A 130 -21.80 4.69 -16.18
C ARG A 130 -22.36 3.31 -15.89
N ILE A 131 -21.52 2.40 -15.39
CA ILE A 131 -21.96 1.13 -14.81
C ILE A 131 -21.83 1.28 -13.30
N THR A 132 -22.94 1.36 -12.59
CA THR A 132 -22.95 1.60 -11.14
C THR A 132 -23.27 0.34 -10.34
N CYS A 133 -23.11 0.39 -9.03
CA CYS A 133 -23.46 -0.70 -8.13
C CYS A 133 -24.97 -0.70 -7.86
N ARG A 134 -25.59 -1.88 -7.90
CA ARG A 134 -27.01 -2.02 -7.56
C ARG A 134 -27.33 -1.62 -6.12
N ASP A 135 -26.42 -1.94 -5.22
CA ASP A 135 -26.50 -1.65 -3.80
C ASP A 135 -25.08 -1.57 -3.19
N TRP A 136 -24.97 -1.14 -1.93
CA TRP A 136 -23.69 -0.95 -1.24
C TRP A 136 -22.92 -2.24 -0.98
N PHE A 137 -23.56 -3.43 -1.02
CA PHE A 137 -22.84 -4.70 -0.90
C PHE A 137 -21.98 -5.00 -2.14
N GLN A 138 -22.30 -4.38 -3.29
CA GLN A 138 -21.54 -4.53 -4.53
C GLN A 138 -20.36 -3.53 -4.64
N LEU A 139 -20.00 -2.82 -3.58
CA LEU A 139 -19.01 -1.76 -3.58
C LEU A 139 -17.66 -2.19 -4.23
N CYS A 140 -17.22 -3.42 -4.00
CA CYS A 140 -16.02 -3.99 -4.60
C CYS A 140 -16.07 -4.05 -6.14
N LEU A 141 -17.28 -4.08 -6.74
CA LEU A 141 -17.44 -4.10 -8.20
C LEU A 141 -16.91 -2.82 -8.84
N LYS A 142 -17.09 -1.67 -8.19
CA LYS A 142 -16.51 -0.42 -8.67
C LYS A 142 -15.11 -0.17 -8.11
N GLU A 143 -14.90 -0.34 -6.81
CA GLU A 143 -13.64 0.00 -6.17
C GLU A 143 -12.52 -0.98 -6.54
N GLY A 144 -12.75 -2.29 -6.43
CA GLY A 144 -11.75 -3.29 -6.80
C GLY A 144 -11.34 -3.21 -8.28
N LEU A 145 -12.32 -3.02 -9.18
CA LEU A 145 -12.02 -2.88 -10.61
C LEU A 145 -11.25 -1.58 -10.91
N THR A 146 -11.60 -0.50 -10.25
CA THR A 146 -10.94 0.79 -10.47
C THR A 146 -9.53 0.80 -9.87
N VAL A 147 -9.30 0.20 -8.69
CA VAL A 147 -7.95 -0.02 -8.14
C VAL A 147 -7.09 -0.89 -9.07
N PHE A 148 -7.68 -1.96 -9.63
CA PHE A 148 -6.96 -2.79 -10.60
C PHE A 148 -6.52 -1.97 -11.82
N ARG A 149 -7.39 -1.10 -12.35
CA ARG A 149 -7.10 -0.24 -13.50
C ARG A 149 -6.07 0.85 -13.18
N ASP A 150 -6.16 1.50 -12.01
CA ASP A 150 -5.19 2.53 -11.62
C ASP A 150 -3.81 1.94 -11.33
N SER A 151 -3.74 0.70 -10.82
CA SER A 151 -2.49 -0.03 -10.65
C SER A 151 -1.84 -0.38 -12.00
N GLN A 152 -2.63 -0.80 -13.00
CA GLN A 152 -2.13 -1.00 -14.37
C GLN A 152 -1.61 0.30 -14.97
N PHE A 153 -2.39 1.37 -14.86
CA PHE A 153 -1.98 2.70 -15.33
C PHE A 153 -0.66 3.14 -14.70
N THR A 154 -0.54 3.04 -13.39
CA THR A 154 0.69 3.43 -12.68
C THR A 154 1.88 2.55 -13.09
N SER A 155 1.65 1.25 -13.33
CA SER A 155 2.68 0.33 -13.85
C SER A 155 3.18 0.76 -15.21
N ASP A 156 2.29 1.16 -16.11
CA ASP A 156 2.64 1.61 -17.47
C ASP A 156 3.31 2.98 -17.47
N MET A 157 2.91 3.88 -16.56
CA MET A 157 3.50 5.22 -16.47
C MET A 157 4.86 5.23 -15.78
N ARG A 158 5.19 4.23 -14.97
CA ARG A 158 6.37 4.22 -14.10
C ARG A 158 7.19 2.93 -14.24
N SER A 159 7.11 2.03 -13.28
CA SER A 159 7.86 0.76 -13.26
C SER A 159 6.94 -0.35 -12.75
N ALA A 160 6.54 -1.25 -13.63
CA ALA A 160 5.64 -2.35 -13.26
C ALA A 160 6.17 -3.24 -12.11
N PRO A 161 7.45 -3.65 -12.08
CA PRO A 161 7.99 -4.41 -10.95
C PRO A 161 7.93 -3.64 -9.63
N VAL A 162 8.29 -2.36 -9.64
CA VAL A 162 8.29 -1.50 -8.44
C VAL A 162 6.86 -1.29 -7.94
N LYS A 163 5.93 -0.99 -8.85
CA LYS A 163 4.51 -0.83 -8.51
C LYS A 163 3.94 -2.12 -7.91
N ARG A 164 4.21 -3.30 -8.52
CA ARG A 164 3.73 -4.58 -7.99
C ARG A 164 4.25 -4.85 -6.58
N ILE A 165 5.53 -4.62 -6.33
CA ILE A 165 6.13 -4.76 -4.99
C ILE A 165 5.46 -3.80 -4.00
N SER A 166 5.25 -2.54 -4.38
CA SER A 166 4.60 -1.55 -3.52
C SER A 166 3.16 -1.93 -3.19
N ASP A 167 2.38 -2.40 -4.17
CA ASP A 167 1.00 -2.87 -3.95
C ASP A 167 0.95 -4.04 -2.96
N VAL A 168 1.88 -4.99 -3.07
CA VAL A 168 1.94 -6.13 -2.13
C VAL A 168 2.41 -5.72 -0.74
N ILE A 169 3.32 -4.74 -0.63
CA ILE A 169 3.70 -4.17 0.67
C ILE A 169 2.46 -3.56 1.34
N ASP A 170 1.69 -2.74 0.64
CA ASP A 170 0.48 -2.09 1.15
C ASP A 170 -0.62 -3.10 1.48
N LEU A 171 -0.84 -4.10 0.62
CA LEU A 171 -1.78 -5.19 0.85
C LEU A 171 -1.45 -5.94 2.16
N ARG A 172 -0.18 -6.31 2.35
CA ARG A 172 0.28 -7.02 3.55
C ARG A 172 0.27 -6.17 4.81
N ALA A 173 0.51 -4.85 4.68
CA ALA A 173 0.51 -3.94 5.81
C ALA A 173 -0.90 -3.58 6.30
N ARG A 174 -1.88 -3.52 5.41
CA ARG A 174 -3.24 -3.02 5.69
C ARG A 174 -4.29 -4.12 5.60
N GLN A 175 -4.37 -4.83 4.46
CA GLN A 175 -5.43 -5.78 4.18
C GLN A 175 -5.24 -7.10 4.93
N PHE A 176 -4.03 -7.65 5.02
CA PHE A 176 -3.81 -8.89 5.76
C PHE A 176 -4.15 -8.77 7.25
N PRO A 177 -3.73 -7.70 7.98
CA PRO A 177 -4.19 -7.51 9.36
C PRO A 177 -5.70 -7.37 9.50
N GLU A 178 -6.38 -6.73 8.55
CA GLU A 178 -7.83 -6.60 8.53
C GLU A 178 -8.50 -7.96 8.31
N ASP A 179 -8.04 -8.74 7.34
CA ASP A 179 -8.62 -10.03 6.94
C ASP A 179 -8.34 -11.18 7.94
N GLN A 180 -7.25 -11.06 8.70
CA GLN A 180 -6.82 -12.04 9.72
C GLN A 180 -7.18 -11.61 11.14
N GLY A 181 -7.85 -10.47 11.29
CA GLY A 181 -8.17 -9.85 12.56
C GLY A 181 -9.67 -9.74 12.83
N PRO A 182 -10.03 -8.97 13.87
CA PRO A 182 -11.43 -8.79 14.31
C PRO A 182 -12.31 -8.05 13.29
N LEU A 183 -11.71 -7.36 12.34
CA LEU A 183 -12.41 -6.62 11.31
C LEU A 183 -12.64 -7.44 10.04
N ALA A 184 -12.25 -8.72 10.01
CA ALA A 184 -12.40 -9.60 8.87
C ALA A 184 -13.84 -9.61 8.32
N HIS A 185 -13.94 -9.46 7.01
CA HIS A 185 -15.20 -9.51 6.27
C HIS A 185 -14.94 -9.94 4.81
N PRO A 186 -15.95 -10.49 4.10
CA PRO A 186 -15.81 -10.81 2.69
C PRO A 186 -15.53 -9.56 1.85
N VAL A 187 -14.95 -9.74 0.65
CA VAL A 187 -14.79 -8.68 -0.36
C VAL A 187 -16.14 -8.06 -0.71
N ARG A 188 -17.20 -8.87 -0.74
CA ARG A 188 -18.59 -8.44 -0.79
C ARG A 188 -19.21 -8.61 0.60
N PRO A 189 -19.28 -7.55 1.43
CA PRO A 189 -19.89 -7.63 2.76
C PRO A 189 -21.37 -8.04 2.68
N GLU A 190 -21.86 -8.72 3.71
CA GLU A 190 -23.27 -9.15 3.79
C GLU A 190 -24.11 -8.29 4.75
N SER A 191 -23.45 -7.52 5.61
CA SER A 191 -24.11 -6.64 6.59
C SER A 191 -23.19 -5.49 7.00
N PHE A 192 -23.77 -4.35 7.36
CA PHE A 192 -23.07 -3.21 7.96
C PHE A 192 -24.05 -2.38 8.82
N GLN A 193 -23.52 -1.62 9.75
CA GLN A 193 -24.25 -0.59 10.48
C GLN A 193 -24.03 0.78 9.86
N GLU A 194 -22.78 1.05 9.44
CA GLU A 194 -22.38 2.28 8.77
C GLU A 194 -21.52 1.93 7.54
N ILE A 195 -22.01 2.26 6.34
CA ILE A 195 -21.33 1.90 5.09
C ILE A 195 -19.94 2.50 4.96
N ASN A 196 -19.68 3.68 5.53
CA ASN A 196 -18.36 4.31 5.48
C ASN A 196 -17.26 3.46 6.13
N ASN A 197 -17.61 2.56 7.05
CA ASN A 197 -16.68 1.60 7.66
C ASN A 197 -16.26 0.47 6.71
N PHE A 198 -16.90 0.34 5.55
CA PHE A 198 -16.62 -0.70 4.54
C PHE A 198 -15.86 -0.20 3.31
N TYR A 199 -15.39 1.03 3.32
CA TYR A 199 -14.36 1.51 2.41
C TYR A 199 -12.99 1.04 2.92
N THR A 200 -12.76 -0.27 2.83
CA THR A 200 -11.69 -1.03 3.50
C THR A 200 -10.65 -1.53 2.51
N ALA A 201 -9.47 -1.89 3.00
CA ALA A 201 -8.44 -2.54 2.17
C ALA A 201 -8.92 -3.87 1.56
N THR A 202 -9.85 -4.57 2.21
CA THR A 202 -10.47 -5.79 1.68
C THR A 202 -11.34 -5.50 0.45
N VAL A 203 -12.14 -4.46 0.47
CA VAL A 203 -13.00 -4.08 -0.68
C VAL A 203 -12.17 -3.55 -1.85
N TYR A 204 -11.14 -2.74 -1.58
CA TYR A 204 -10.30 -2.06 -2.56
C TYR A 204 -9.17 -2.96 -3.05
N GLU A 205 -8.18 -3.19 -2.20
CA GLU A 205 -6.92 -3.84 -2.57
C GLU A 205 -7.12 -5.35 -2.80
N LYS A 206 -7.79 -6.09 -1.88
CA LYS A 206 -8.11 -7.51 -2.14
C LYS A 206 -9.12 -7.65 -3.28
N GLY A 207 -10.07 -6.72 -3.43
CA GLY A 207 -10.95 -6.66 -4.59
C GLY A 207 -10.19 -6.59 -5.91
N ALA A 208 -9.14 -5.76 -5.99
CA ALA A 208 -8.26 -5.68 -7.16
C ALA A 208 -7.43 -6.95 -7.39
N GLU A 209 -6.92 -7.57 -6.31
CA GLU A 209 -6.21 -8.86 -6.42
C GLU A 209 -7.10 -9.97 -6.98
N VAL A 210 -8.38 -10.01 -6.59
CA VAL A 210 -9.36 -10.98 -7.14
C VAL A 210 -9.54 -10.80 -8.65
N ILE A 211 -9.56 -9.56 -9.13
CA ILE A 211 -9.62 -9.28 -10.57
C ILE A 211 -8.33 -9.69 -11.28
N GLY A 212 -7.18 -9.40 -10.67
CA GLY A 212 -5.88 -9.86 -11.18
C GLY A 212 -5.79 -11.38 -11.32
N MET A 213 -6.28 -12.14 -10.32
CA MET A 213 -6.37 -13.59 -10.41
C MET A 213 -7.30 -14.06 -11.52
N LEU A 214 -8.45 -13.42 -11.69
CA LEU A 214 -9.39 -13.76 -12.77
C LEU A 214 -8.71 -13.56 -14.14
N LYS A 215 -7.99 -12.45 -14.31
CA LYS A 215 -7.22 -12.17 -15.54
C LYS A 215 -6.16 -13.24 -15.79
N LEU A 216 -5.42 -13.68 -14.78
CA LEU A 216 -4.43 -14.76 -14.92
C LEU A 216 -5.07 -16.11 -15.34
N LEU A 217 -6.25 -16.42 -14.81
CA LEU A 217 -6.98 -17.66 -15.11
C LEU A 217 -7.55 -17.69 -16.52
N VAL A 218 -8.04 -16.56 -17.04
CA VAL A 218 -8.68 -16.51 -18.37
C VAL A 218 -7.72 -16.08 -19.47
N GLY A 219 -6.61 -15.41 -19.12
CA GLY A 219 -5.63 -14.84 -20.05
C GLY A 219 -6.04 -13.46 -20.57
N ASP A 220 -5.06 -12.71 -21.09
CA ASP A 220 -5.21 -11.30 -21.47
C ASP A 220 -6.32 -11.07 -22.50
N LYS A 221 -6.36 -11.90 -23.55
CA LYS A 221 -7.36 -11.73 -24.61
C LYS A 221 -8.76 -11.95 -24.11
N ALA A 222 -9.02 -13.04 -23.40
CA ALA A 222 -10.37 -13.33 -22.88
C ALA A 222 -10.80 -12.31 -21.81
N TYR A 223 -9.84 -11.79 -21.03
CA TYR A 223 -10.11 -10.69 -20.09
C TYR A 223 -10.56 -9.42 -20.83
N SER A 224 -9.88 -9.03 -21.90
CA SER A 224 -10.26 -7.87 -22.72
C SER A 224 -11.63 -8.05 -23.37
N ASP A 225 -11.88 -9.24 -24.00
CA ASP A 225 -13.15 -9.54 -24.63
C ASP A 225 -14.32 -9.52 -23.62
N ALA A 226 -14.10 -10.03 -22.40
CA ALA A 226 -15.12 -10.02 -21.33
C ALA A 226 -15.39 -8.60 -20.79
N LEU A 227 -14.35 -7.76 -20.70
CA LEU A 227 -14.52 -6.34 -20.35
C LEU A 227 -15.32 -5.58 -21.40
N ASP A 228 -15.03 -5.78 -22.68
CA ASP A 228 -15.82 -5.16 -23.75
C ASP A 228 -17.28 -5.60 -23.65
N LEU A 229 -17.52 -6.89 -23.42
CA LEU A 229 -18.87 -7.41 -23.20
C LEU A 229 -19.54 -6.79 -21.95
N TYR A 230 -18.77 -6.57 -20.87
CA TYR A 230 -19.26 -5.92 -19.65
C TYR A 230 -19.73 -4.49 -19.93
N PHE A 231 -18.89 -3.70 -20.62
CA PHE A 231 -19.25 -2.33 -20.99
C PHE A 231 -20.44 -2.28 -21.95
N ASP A 232 -20.44 -3.12 -22.99
CA ASP A 232 -21.50 -3.11 -23.99
C ASP A 232 -22.85 -3.57 -23.43
N ARG A 233 -22.83 -4.57 -22.54
CA ARG A 233 -24.05 -5.15 -21.94
C ARG A 233 -24.64 -4.27 -20.85
N HIS A 234 -23.80 -3.63 -20.06
CA HIS A 234 -24.21 -3.05 -18.79
C HIS A 234 -24.08 -1.51 -18.74
N ASP A 235 -23.73 -0.87 -19.83
CA ASP A 235 -23.72 0.60 -19.88
C ASP A 235 -25.06 1.20 -19.48
N GLY A 236 -25.04 2.14 -18.54
CA GLY A 236 -26.23 2.78 -17.96
C GLY A 236 -27.01 1.92 -16.96
N GLN A 237 -26.47 0.78 -16.54
CA GLN A 237 -27.13 -0.14 -15.60
C GLN A 237 -26.47 -0.13 -14.21
N ALA A 238 -27.24 -0.65 -13.23
CA ALA A 238 -26.78 -0.93 -11.87
C ALA A 238 -26.54 -2.44 -11.73
N CYS A 239 -25.28 -2.84 -11.52
CA CYS A 239 -24.81 -4.20 -11.62
C CYS A 239 -24.44 -4.83 -10.28
N THR A 240 -24.29 -6.16 -10.30
CA THR A 240 -23.86 -7.02 -9.20
C THR A 240 -22.56 -7.75 -9.56
N ILE A 241 -21.96 -8.39 -8.57
CA ILE A 241 -20.81 -9.30 -8.80
C ILE A 241 -21.23 -10.49 -9.69
N GLU A 242 -22.48 -10.93 -9.64
CA GLU A 242 -23.00 -11.96 -10.51
C GLU A 242 -23.00 -11.52 -11.98
N ASP A 243 -23.39 -10.27 -12.27
CA ASP A 243 -23.35 -9.70 -13.62
C ASP A 243 -21.91 -9.61 -14.14
N TRP A 244 -20.97 -9.20 -13.28
CA TRP A 244 -19.54 -9.17 -13.56
C TRP A 244 -18.99 -10.56 -13.92
N LEU A 245 -19.22 -11.58 -13.08
CA LEU A 245 -18.73 -12.94 -13.35
C LEU A 245 -19.39 -13.54 -14.59
N ARG A 246 -20.66 -13.24 -14.85
CA ARG A 246 -21.41 -13.77 -15.99
C ARG A 246 -20.80 -13.38 -17.33
N VAL A 247 -20.26 -12.18 -17.50
CA VAL A 247 -19.62 -11.81 -18.77
C VAL A 247 -18.34 -12.63 -19.02
N PHE A 248 -17.61 -13.03 -17.98
CA PHE A 248 -16.47 -13.93 -18.10
C PHE A 248 -16.92 -15.37 -18.41
N GLU A 249 -17.98 -15.87 -17.76
CA GLU A 249 -18.55 -17.18 -18.08
C GLU A 249 -19.03 -17.24 -19.54
N ASP A 250 -19.74 -16.21 -19.99
CA ASP A 250 -20.26 -16.14 -21.37
C ASP A 250 -19.15 -16.02 -22.42
N THR A 251 -18.06 -15.30 -22.10
CA THR A 251 -16.93 -15.11 -23.01
C THR A 251 -16.04 -16.35 -23.10
N THR A 252 -15.81 -17.02 -21.97
CA THR A 252 -14.82 -18.10 -21.87
C THR A 252 -15.41 -19.50 -21.85
N GLY A 253 -16.69 -19.64 -21.54
CA GLY A 253 -17.35 -20.92 -21.27
C GLY A 253 -16.93 -21.57 -19.95
N ARG A 254 -16.20 -20.87 -19.07
CA ARG A 254 -15.76 -21.39 -17.75
C ARG A 254 -16.89 -21.31 -16.74
N ASP A 255 -16.95 -22.26 -15.83
CA ASP A 255 -17.76 -22.18 -14.61
C ASP A 255 -16.96 -21.45 -13.54
N LEU A 256 -17.43 -20.28 -13.11
CA LEU A 256 -16.82 -19.44 -12.08
C LEU A 256 -17.50 -19.58 -10.70
N THR A 257 -18.37 -20.58 -10.52
CA THR A 257 -19.10 -20.82 -9.25
C THR A 257 -18.14 -20.95 -8.07
N GLN A 258 -17.04 -21.71 -8.23
CA GLN A 258 -16.03 -21.84 -7.17
C GLN A 258 -15.22 -20.57 -7.00
N PHE A 259 -14.84 -19.89 -8.09
CA PHE A 259 -14.09 -18.63 -8.04
C PHE A 259 -14.86 -17.54 -7.27
N LYS A 260 -16.18 -17.52 -7.33
CA LYS A 260 -17.05 -16.60 -6.59
C LYS A 260 -16.82 -16.63 -5.07
N ARG A 261 -16.24 -17.69 -4.52
CA ARG A 261 -15.88 -17.78 -3.10
C ARG A 261 -14.94 -16.65 -2.66
N TRP A 262 -14.11 -16.11 -3.55
CA TRP A 262 -13.27 -14.94 -3.28
C TRP A 262 -14.08 -13.70 -2.88
N TYR A 263 -15.29 -13.57 -3.35
CA TYR A 263 -16.19 -12.46 -2.99
C TYR A 263 -17.00 -12.74 -1.73
N SER A 264 -17.23 -14.01 -1.36
CA SER A 264 -18.16 -14.39 -0.31
C SER A 264 -17.52 -14.95 0.97
N GLN A 265 -16.23 -15.29 0.96
CA GLN A 265 -15.51 -15.78 2.12
C GLN A 265 -14.49 -14.76 2.60
N ALA A 266 -14.48 -14.52 3.92
CA ALA A 266 -13.46 -13.72 4.59
C ALA A 266 -12.24 -14.59 4.95
N GLY A 267 -11.12 -13.93 5.18
CA GLY A 267 -9.88 -14.56 5.62
C GLY A 267 -8.86 -14.72 4.50
N THR A 268 -7.60 -14.75 4.89
CA THR A 268 -6.47 -14.92 3.97
C THR A 268 -6.09 -16.40 3.89
N PRO A 269 -6.14 -17.04 2.70
CA PRO A 269 -5.73 -18.43 2.57
C PRO A 269 -4.25 -18.65 2.87
N HIS A 270 -3.92 -19.75 3.51
CA HIS A 270 -2.55 -20.25 3.70
C HIS A 270 -2.30 -21.33 2.65
N LEU A 271 -1.22 -21.17 1.88
CA LEU A 271 -0.77 -22.11 0.89
C LEU A 271 0.55 -22.75 1.37
N SER A 272 0.57 -24.05 1.58
CA SER A 272 1.79 -24.79 1.91
C SER A 272 2.23 -25.66 0.76
N LEU A 273 3.55 -25.78 0.59
CA LEU A 273 4.18 -26.58 -0.46
C LEU A 273 5.14 -27.59 0.15
N THR A 274 5.06 -28.84 -0.35
CA THR A 274 6.09 -29.87 -0.21
C THR A 274 6.51 -30.36 -1.59
N GLU A 275 7.81 -30.62 -1.76
CA GLU A 275 8.41 -31.01 -3.02
C GLU A 275 8.90 -32.45 -2.95
N ASP A 276 8.63 -33.23 -4.00
CA ASP A 276 9.23 -34.55 -4.22
C ASP A 276 10.03 -34.55 -5.53
N TRP A 277 11.29 -34.92 -5.43
CA TRP A 277 12.21 -35.00 -6.58
C TRP A 277 12.69 -36.41 -6.80
N GLN A 278 12.35 -36.97 -7.95
CA GLN A 278 12.74 -38.35 -8.32
C GLN A 278 13.06 -38.45 -9.82
N HIS A 279 14.27 -38.88 -10.14
CA HIS A 279 14.68 -39.28 -11.50
C HIS A 279 14.35 -38.25 -12.63
N GLY A 280 14.54 -36.97 -12.38
CA GLY A 280 14.24 -35.92 -13.35
C GLY A 280 12.81 -35.43 -13.35
N THR A 281 11.99 -35.90 -12.40
CA THR A 281 10.61 -35.44 -12.17
C THR A 281 10.52 -34.68 -10.85
N LEU A 282 9.95 -33.49 -10.90
CA LEU A 282 9.60 -32.68 -9.73
C LEU A 282 8.08 -32.68 -9.53
N THR A 283 7.64 -33.16 -8.38
CA THR A 283 6.22 -33.07 -7.97
C THR A 283 6.04 -31.99 -6.91
N LEU A 284 5.19 -31.02 -7.18
CA LEU A 284 4.79 -29.96 -6.25
C LEU A 284 3.46 -30.34 -5.61
N ASN A 285 3.46 -30.61 -4.30
CA ASN A 285 2.27 -30.97 -3.54
C ASN A 285 1.80 -29.74 -2.75
N PHE A 286 0.74 -29.11 -3.20
CA PHE A 286 0.14 -27.95 -2.55
C PHE A 286 -1.01 -28.34 -1.64
N LYS A 287 -1.11 -27.60 -0.53
CA LYS A 287 -2.26 -27.65 0.40
C LYS A 287 -2.69 -26.24 0.74
N GLN A 288 -3.98 -25.94 0.52
CA GLN A 288 -4.58 -24.67 0.92
C GLN A 288 -5.49 -24.84 2.15
N HIS A 289 -5.47 -23.84 3.01
CA HIS A 289 -6.32 -23.74 4.18
C HIS A 289 -6.59 -22.27 4.53
N THR A 290 -7.85 -21.91 4.67
CA THR A 290 -8.23 -20.60 5.21
C THR A 290 -8.67 -20.77 6.67
N PRO A 291 -8.08 -20.02 7.63
CA PRO A 291 -8.52 -20.08 9.02
C PRO A 291 -9.99 -19.68 9.15
N ALA A 292 -10.73 -20.40 9.99
CA ALA A 292 -12.11 -20.04 10.30
C ALA A 292 -12.16 -18.70 11.04
N SER A 293 -13.18 -17.91 10.72
CA SER A 293 -13.45 -16.62 11.37
C SER A 293 -14.94 -16.50 11.70
N ALA A 294 -15.31 -15.48 12.48
CA ALA A 294 -16.72 -15.18 12.73
C ALA A 294 -17.50 -14.89 11.44
N ALA A 295 -16.85 -14.27 10.45
CA ALA A 295 -17.45 -13.96 9.16
C ALA A 295 -17.53 -15.17 8.22
N THR A 296 -16.62 -16.16 8.40
CA THR A 296 -16.63 -17.40 7.60
C THR A 296 -16.25 -18.58 8.52
N PRO A 297 -17.21 -19.20 9.21
CA PRO A 297 -16.95 -20.26 10.18
C PRO A 297 -16.45 -21.58 9.57
N ALA A 298 -16.77 -21.84 8.30
CA ALA A 298 -16.39 -23.07 7.60
C ALA A 298 -15.90 -22.76 6.17
N PRO A 299 -14.68 -22.19 6.02
CA PRO A 299 -14.15 -21.82 4.72
C PRO A 299 -13.97 -23.05 3.82
N GLN A 300 -14.29 -22.86 2.53
CA GLN A 300 -14.10 -23.86 1.48
C GLN A 300 -12.89 -23.49 0.61
N PRO A 301 -12.25 -24.47 -0.07
CA PRO A 301 -11.12 -24.20 -0.95
C PRO A 301 -11.44 -23.16 -2.02
N HIS A 302 -10.49 -22.25 -2.27
CA HIS A 302 -10.56 -21.27 -3.34
C HIS A 302 -9.98 -21.81 -4.65
N VAL A 303 -10.25 -21.16 -5.76
CA VAL A 303 -9.46 -21.30 -6.99
C VAL A 303 -8.23 -20.40 -6.87
N LEU A 304 -7.04 -20.98 -6.92
CA LEU A 304 -5.77 -20.26 -6.79
C LEU A 304 -4.97 -20.38 -8.09
N PRO A 305 -4.71 -19.27 -8.81
CA PRO A 305 -3.70 -19.26 -9.87
C PRO A 305 -2.30 -19.16 -9.24
N ILE A 306 -1.55 -20.23 -9.26
CA ILE A 306 -0.19 -20.29 -8.71
C ILE A 306 0.80 -20.14 -9.86
N ALA A 307 1.42 -18.97 -10.00
CA ALA A 307 2.48 -18.76 -10.98
C ALA A 307 3.79 -19.37 -10.48
N VAL A 308 4.35 -20.29 -11.25
CA VAL A 308 5.54 -21.07 -10.90
C VAL A 308 6.57 -20.97 -12.01
N GLY A 309 7.81 -20.69 -11.64
CA GLY A 309 8.99 -20.84 -12.47
C GLY A 309 10.01 -21.76 -11.81
N LEU A 310 10.91 -22.32 -12.59
CA LEU A 310 11.98 -23.21 -12.11
C LEU A 310 13.33 -22.62 -12.49
N ILE A 311 14.21 -22.40 -11.51
CA ILE A 311 15.55 -21.84 -11.70
C ILE A 311 16.58 -22.94 -11.48
N GLY A 312 17.49 -23.15 -12.45
CA GLY A 312 18.57 -24.10 -12.38
C GLY A 312 19.64 -23.71 -11.35
N GLN A 313 20.49 -24.68 -10.98
CA GLN A 313 21.62 -24.45 -10.08
C GLN A 313 22.69 -23.51 -10.68
N ASP A 314 22.69 -23.34 -11.99
CA ASP A 314 23.53 -22.40 -12.76
C ASP A 314 22.95 -20.97 -12.82
N GLY A 315 21.71 -20.80 -12.37
CA GLY A 315 20.98 -19.54 -12.41
C GLY A 315 20.12 -19.33 -13.66
N ASP A 316 20.15 -20.26 -14.60
CA ASP A 316 19.33 -20.20 -15.81
C ASP A 316 17.87 -20.62 -15.50
N GLU A 317 16.91 -20.05 -16.21
CA GLU A 317 15.51 -20.45 -16.13
C GLU A 317 15.29 -21.79 -16.86
N VAL A 318 14.89 -22.82 -16.11
CA VAL A 318 14.65 -24.18 -16.63
C VAL A 318 13.23 -24.32 -17.16
N GLU A 319 12.28 -23.67 -16.51
CA GLU A 319 10.87 -23.64 -16.91
C GLU A 319 10.37 -22.21 -16.80
N GLU A 320 9.84 -21.66 -17.88
CA GLU A 320 9.18 -20.35 -17.91
C GLU A 320 7.97 -20.33 -16.97
N THR A 321 7.48 -19.13 -16.65
CA THR A 321 6.35 -19.00 -15.74
C THR A 321 5.11 -19.75 -16.24
N ARG A 322 4.69 -20.75 -15.47
CA ARG A 322 3.48 -21.55 -15.72
C ARG A 322 2.44 -21.27 -14.64
N ILE A 323 1.19 -21.03 -15.05
CA ILE A 323 0.07 -20.83 -14.13
C ILE A 323 -0.55 -22.20 -13.81
N LEU A 324 -0.42 -22.63 -12.56
CA LEU A 324 -1.08 -23.81 -12.03
C LEU A 324 -2.41 -23.42 -11.41
N GLU A 325 -3.50 -24.02 -11.89
CA GLU A 325 -4.83 -23.76 -11.35
C GLU A 325 -5.14 -24.76 -10.24
N MET A 326 -5.07 -24.32 -8.98
CA MET A 326 -5.43 -25.15 -7.82
C MET A 326 -6.88 -24.92 -7.44
N THR A 327 -7.69 -26.00 -7.39
CA THR A 327 -9.10 -25.98 -7.05
C THR A 327 -9.45 -26.80 -5.81
N GLU A 328 -8.59 -27.74 -5.44
CA GLU A 328 -8.81 -28.66 -4.32
C GLU A 328 -8.10 -28.18 -3.05
N ALA A 329 -8.49 -28.75 -1.89
CA ALA A 329 -7.79 -28.50 -0.64
C ALA A 329 -6.33 -29.00 -0.66
N GLU A 330 -6.07 -30.10 -1.39
CA GLU A 330 -4.77 -30.69 -1.64
C GLU A 330 -4.68 -31.06 -3.13
N GLN A 331 -3.63 -30.64 -3.80
CA GLN A 331 -3.45 -30.89 -5.25
C GLN A 331 -1.98 -30.94 -5.62
N SER A 332 -1.63 -31.87 -6.51
CA SER A 332 -0.24 -32.07 -6.96
C SER A 332 -0.10 -31.68 -8.42
N PHE A 333 1.07 -31.12 -8.76
CA PHE A 333 1.45 -30.77 -10.13
C PHE A 333 2.83 -31.34 -10.42
N VAL A 334 3.04 -31.80 -11.64
CA VAL A 334 4.25 -32.51 -12.05
C VAL A 334 4.98 -31.74 -13.15
N PHE A 335 6.31 -31.71 -13.04
CA PHE A 335 7.24 -31.22 -14.03
C PHE A 335 8.22 -32.35 -14.34
N ASP A 336 8.20 -32.81 -15.56
CA ASP A 336 9.01 -33.94 -16.06
C ASP A 336 10.20 -33.46 -16.89
N ASP A 337 11.09 -34.40 -17.23
CA ASP A 337 12.23 -34.20 -18.13
C ASP A 337 13.24 -33.14 -17.64
N LEU A 338 13.34 -32.95 -16.34
CA LEU A 338 14.29 -32.02 -15.73
C LEU A 338 15.66 -32.70 -15.55
N GLY A 339 16.73 -32.06 -16.07
CA GLY A 339 18.08 -32.62 -15.99
C GLY A 339 18.65 -32.68 -14.58
N THR A 340 18.43 -31.64 -13.80
CA THR A 340 18.86 -31.48 -12.39
C THR A 340 17.72 -30.92 -11.56
N ARG A 341 17.78 -31.14 -10.24
CA ARG A 341 16.77 -30.53 -9.33
C ARG A 341 16.86 -29.02 -9.40
N PRO A 342 15.81 -28.32 -9.86
CA PRO A 342 15.74 -26.86 -9.86
C PRO A 342 15.35 -26.33 -8.49
N ILE A 343 15.46 -25.01 -8.32
CA ILE A 343 14.89 -24.27 -7.21
C ILE A 343 13.55 -23.66 -7.68
N THR A 344 12.51 -23.85 -6.90
CA THR A 344 11.14 -23.42 -7.25
C THR A 344 10.89 -21.97 -6.87
N SER A 345 10.46 -21.18 -7.85
CA SER A 345 9.98 -19.81 -7.70
C SER A 345 8.46 -19.81 -7.72
N ILE A 346 7.83 -19.63 -6.56
CA ILE A 346 6.39 -19.83 -6.36
C ILE A 346 5.67 -18.48 -6.15
N LEU A 347 4.46 -18.34 -6.69
CA LEU A 347 3.65 -17.11 -6.67
C LEU A 347 4.37 -15.94 -7.35
N ARG A 348 4.98 -16.17 -8.49
CA ARG A 348 5.60 -15.12 -9.30
C ARG A 348 4.61 -13.98 -9.54
N GLY A 349 5.10 -12.74 -9.45
CA GLY A 349 4.27 -11.54 -9.52
C GLY A 349 3.20 -11.46 -8.43
N PHE A 350 3.32 -12.25 -7.35
CA PHE A 350 2.29 -12.40 -6.31
C PHE A 350 0.93 -12.80 -6.89
N SER A 351 0.90 -13.91 -7.64
CA SER A 351 -0.25 -14.35 -8.44
C SER A 351 -1.53 -14.64 -7.66
N ALA A 352 -1.48 -14.75 -6.33
CA ALA A 352 -2.63 -14.86 -5.44
C ALA A 352 -2.36 -14.25 -4.06
N PRO A 353 -3.35 -13.57 -3.43
CA PRO A 353 -3.21 -12.93 -2.11
C PRO A 353 -3.30 -13.96 -0.97
N VAL A 354 -2.25 -14.76 -0.82
CA VAL A 354 -2.16 -15.85 0.16
C VAL A 354 -0.90 -15.74 1.01
N VAL A 355 -0.90 -16.43 2.16
CA VAL A 355 0.30 -16.64 2.98
C VAL A 355 0.98 -17.92 2.52
N LEU A 356 2.13 -17.80 1.84
CA LEU A 356 2.91 -18.95 1.36
C LEU A 356 3.78 -19.53 2.49
N LYS A 357 3.71 -20.84 2.68
CA LYS A 357 4.62 -21.63 3.51
C LYS A 357 5.42 -22.59 2.63
N GLN A 358 6.62 -22.17 2.25
CA GLN A 358 7.56 -22.93 1.43
C GLN A 358 8.85 -23.14 2.22
N GLN A 359 9.36 -24.37 2.22
CA GLN A 359 10.63 -24.71 2.86
C GLN A 359 11.77 -24.57 1.85
N LEU A 360 12.41 -23.42 1.87
CA LEU A 360 13.65 -23.14 1.14
C LEU A 360 14.78 -22.92 2.16
N SER A 361 15.98 -23.43 1.82
CA SER A 361 17.19 -23.08 2.59
C SER A 361 17.56 -21.62 2.35
N ASP A 362 18.35 -21.03 3.25
CA ASP A 362 18.88 -19.68 3.07
C ASP A 362 19.73 -19.59 1.78
N ALA A 363 20.44 -20.67 1.42
CA ALA A 363 21.20 -20.75 0.16
C ALA A 363 20.29 -20.71 -1.08
N ASP A 364 19.17 -21.45 -1.08
CA ASP A 364 18.21 -21.42 -2.18
C ASP A 364 17.56 -20.04 -2.32
N ARG A 365 17.21 -19.40 -1.17
CA ARG A 365 16.68 -18.02 -1.17
C ARG A 365 17.70 -17.01 -1.71
N ALA A 366 18.97 -17.14 -1.31
CA ALA A 366 20.04 -16.28 -1.83
C ALA A 366 20.26 -16.49 -3.32
N HIS A 367 20.13 -17.73 -3.81
CA HIS A 367 20.20 -18.06 -5.23
C HIS A 367 19.04 -17.40 -6.00
N LEU A 368 17.81 -17.50 -5.53
CA LEU A 368 16.66 -16.84 -6.15
C LEU A 368 16.78 -15.30 -6.09
N LEU A 369 17.26 -14.72 -5.00
CA LEU A 369 17.56 -13.27 -4.92
C LEU A 369 18.53 -12.83 -6.01
N ALA A 370 19.51 -13.66 -6.35
CA ALA A 370 20.51 -13.37 -7.37
C ALA A 370 19.98 -13.59 -8.79
N HIS A 371 19.24 -14.66 -9.03
CA HIS A 371 19.00 -15.23 -10.36
C HIS A 371 17.54 -15.31 -10.80
N ASP A 372 16.55 -15.17 -9.90
CA ASP A 372 15.15 -15.25 -10.32
C ASP A 372 14.84 -14.20 -11.39
N THR A 373 14.20 -14.64 -12.47
CA THR A 373 13.80 -13.77 -13.57
C THR A 373 12.54 -12.96 -13.27
N ASP A 374 11.74 -13.39 -12.26
CA ASP A 374 10.60 -12.60 -11.76
C ASP A 374 11.06 -11.56 -10.71
N PRO A 375 10.91 -10.26 -10.98
CA PRO A 375 11.39 -9.22 -10.08
C PRO A 375 10.70 -9.23 -8.71
N PHE A 376 9.40 -9.60 -8.65
CA PHE A 376 8.69 -9.70 -7.37
C PHE A 376 9.29 -10.81 -6.50
N ASN A 377 9.46 -12.01 -7.04
CA ASN A 377 10.02 -13.14 -6.28
C ASN A 377 11.48 -12.89 -5.92
N ARG A 378 12.26 -12.26 -6.80
CA ARG A 378 13.62 -11.84 -6.49
C ARG A 378 13.67 -10.96 -5.24
N TRP A 379 12.82 -9.93 -5.16
CA TRP A 379 12.68 -9.08 -3.99
C TRP A 379 12.16 -9.85 -2.77
N GLU A 380 11.14 -10.69 -2.95
CA GLU A 380 10.51 -11.46 -1.87
C GLU A 380 11.49 -12.40 -1.19
N GLN A 381 12.39 -13.06 -1.93
CA GLN A 381 13.38 -13.94 -1.32
C GLN A 381 14.40 -13.17 -0.49
N GLY A 382 14.81 -11.98 -0.93
CA GLY A 382 15.63 -11.07 -0.14
C GLY A 382 14.93 -10.64 1.14
N ARG A 383 13.63 -10.33 1.06
CA ARG A 383 12.78 -9.98 2.21
C ARG A 383 12.62 -11.17 3.18
N MET A 384 12.44 -12.39 2.67
CA MET A 384 12.33 -13.60 3.52
C MET A 384 13.63 -13.91 4.24
N LEU A 385 14.79 -13.69 3.62
CA LEU A 385 16.10 -13.79 4.29
C LEU A 385 16.25 -12.75 5.40
N ALA A 386 15.81 -11.50 5.15
CA ALA A 386 15.79 -10.45 6.18
C ALA A 386 14.89 -10.85 7.36
N PHE A 387 13.70 -11.41 7.07
CA PHE A 387 12.78 -11.92 8.09
C PHE A 387 13.43 -13.00 8.96
N GLY A 388 14.00 -14.03 8.35
CA GLY A 388 14.69 -15.11 9.05
C GLY A 388 15.82 -14.60 9.95
N SER A 389 16.63 -13.66 9.42
CA SER A 389 17.71 -13.00 10.15
C SER A 389 17.18 -12.23 11.37
N LEU A 390 16.17 -11.37 11.18
CA LEU A 390 15.59 -10.56 12.27
C LEU A 390 14.91 -11.43 13.34
N LEU A 391 14.16 -12.46 12.94
CA LEU A 391 13.54 -13.38 13.90
C LEU A 391 14.59 -14.15 14.74
N ALA A 392 15.71 -14.56 14.12
CA ALA A 392 16.81 -15.21 14.83
C ALA A 392 17.52 -14.24 15.80
N MET A 393 17.62 -12.95 15.44
CA MET A 393 18.12 -11.92 16.34
C MET A 393 17.20 -11.73 17.55
N ILE A 394 15.89 -11.63 17.30
CA ILE A 394 14.88 -11.38 18.35
C ILE A 394 14.79 -12.56 19.31
N ARG A 395 14.77 -13.81 18.80
CA ARG A 395 14.59 -15.03 19.59
C ARG A 395 15.85 -15.50 20.28
N ASP A 396 16.96 -15.49 19.54
CA ASP A 396 18.19 -16.19 19.92
C ASP A 396 19.35 -15.22 20.18
N GLY A 397 19.18 -13.92 20.03
CA GLY A 397 20.27 -12.93 20.15
C GLY A 397 21.37 -13.06 19.10
N LYS A 398 21.08 -13.68 17.94
CA LYS A 398 22.06 -13.86 16.86
C LYS A 398 22.43 -12.54 16.20
N SER A 399 23.59 -12.52 15.52
CA SER A 399 23.95 -11.41 14.63
C SER A 399 23.18 -11.50 13.29
N PRO A 400 23.04 -10.40 12.54
CA PRO A 400 22.47 -10.42 11.20
C PRO A 400 23.14 -11.45 10.30
N ASN A 401 22.34 -12.15 9.48
CA ASN A 401 22.82 -13.21 8.58
C ASN A 401 23.82 -12.63 7.54
N PRO A 402 25.08 -13.10 7.49
CA PRO A 402 26.09 -12.56 6.59
C PRO A 402 25.79 -12.90 5.12
N ASP A 403 25.17 -14.05 4.83
CA ASP A 403 24.87 -14.46 3.45
C ASP A 403 23.74 -13.58 2.89
N TRP A 404 22.74 -13.23 3.70
CA TRP A 404 21.74 -12.25 3.34
C TRP A 404 22.37 -10.88 3.04
N LEU A 405 23.27 -10.39 3.90
CA LEU A 405 23.96 -9.12 3.67
C LEU A 405 24.77 -9.15 2.37
N ALA A 406 25.44 -10.27 2.06
CA ALA A 406 26.19 -10.43 0.81
C ALA A 406 25.24 -10.46 -0.40
N GLY A 407 24.10 -11.15 -0.32
CA GLY A 407 23.09 -11.18 -1.38
C GLY A 407 22.51 -9.81 -1.69
N VAL A 408 22.12 -9.05 -0.66
CA VAL A 408 21.66 -7.66 -0.81
C VAL A 408 22.77 -6.80 -1.46
N ARG A 409 24.02 -6.92 -1.00
CA ARG A 409 25.15 -6.20 -1.58
C ARG A 409 25.29 -6.46 -3.09
N SER A 410 25.15 -7.72 -3.51
CA SER A 410 25.21 -8.10 -4.93
C SER A 410 24.14 -7.38 -5.75
N VAL A 411 22.89 -7.40 -5.29
CA VAL A 411 21.76 -6.74 -5.99
C VAL A 411 21.94 -5.21 -6.05
N ILE A 412 22.31 -4.57 -4.95
CA ILE A 412 22.46 -3.10 -4.94
C ILE A 412 23.68 -2.61 -5.72
N SER A 413 24.64 -3.50 -6.01
CA SER A 413 25.79 -3.21 -6.86
C SER A 413 25.51 -3.41 -8.35
N ASP A 414 24.48 -4.13 -8.71
CA ASP A 414 24.14 -4.45 -10.09
C ASP A 414 23.53 -3.24 -10.80
N GLU A 415 24.32 -2.59 -11.64
CA GLU A 415 23.91 -1.37 -12.37
C GLU A 415 22.92 -1.65 -13.51
N SER A 416 22.68 -2.90 -13.88
CA SER A 416 21.69 -3.29 -14.88
C SER A 416 20.25 -3.23 -14.32
N LEU A 417 20.10 -3.24 -13.00
CA LEU A 417 18.81 -3.22 -12.33
C LEU A 417 18.29 -1.79 -12.11
N ASP A 418 16.97 -1.65 -12.17
CA ASP A 418 16.27 -0.40 -11.87
C ASP A 418 16.70 0.15 -10.49
N PRO A 419 17.16 1.43 -10.39
CA PRO A 419 17.51 2.04 -9.12
C PRO A 419 16.39 1.99 -8.08
N ALA A 420 15.12 2.12 -8.46
CA ALA A 420 14.00 2.01 -7.53
C ALA A 420 13.85 0.58 -6.97
N PHE A 421 14.06 -0.44 -7.80
CA PHE A 421 14.09 -1.83 -7.35
C PHE A 421 15.24 -2.07 -6.35
N ARG A 422 16.45 -1.57 -6.66
CA ARG A 422 17.61 -1.68 -5.76
C ARG A 422 17.36 -0.99 -4.41
N ALA A 423 16.64 0.13 -4.41
CA ALA A 423 16.23 0.82 -3.19
C ALA A 423 15.24 -0.03 -2.36
N LEU A 424 14.28 -0.72 -3.00
CA LEU A 424 13.34 -1.63 -2.32
C LEU A 424 14.05 -2.82 -1.66
N VAL A 425 15.11 -3.35 -2.28
CA VAL A 425 15.91 -4.46 -1.70
C VAL A 425 16.67 -4.04 -0.44
N LEU A 426 16.97 -2.75 -0.26
CA LEU A 426 17.53 -2.20 0.98
C LEU A 426 16.50 -2.07 2.11
N GLY A 427 15.21 -2.21 1.80
CA GLY A 427 14.13 -2.14 2.78
C GLY A 427 14.12 -3.35 3.72
N LEU A 428 13.76 -3.11 4.98
CA LEU A 428 13.56 -4.16 5.98
C LEU A 428 12.06 -4.44 6.18
N PRO A 429 11.69 -5.66 6.61
CA PRO A 429 10.34 -5.95 7.10
C PRO A 429 9.91 -4.94 8.17
N SER A 430 8.63 -4.57 8.18
CA SER A 430 8.11 -3.66 9.18
C SER A 430 8.11 -4.30 10.57
N GLN A 431 8.20 -3.48 11.62
CA GLN A 431 8.10 -3.96 13.01
C GLN A 431 6.74 -4.66 13.26
N SER A 432 5.67 -4.18 12.64
CA SER A 432 4.34 -4.80 12.73
C SER A 432 4.29 -6.18 12.05
N ASP A 433 4.99 -6.36 10.91
CA ASP A 433 5.11 -7.67 10.26
C ASP A 433 5.90 -8.67 11.14
N LEU A 434 6.99 -8.21 11.75
CA LEU A 434 7.78 -9.02 12.69
C LEU A 434 6.96 -9.42 13.92
N ALA A 435 6.20 -8.48 14.50
CA ALA A 435 5.31 -8.75 15.62
C ALA A 435 4.23 -9.78 15.24
N ARG A 436 3.67 -9.69 14.03
CA ARG A 436 2.72 -10.68 13.52
C ARG A 436 3.37 -12.05 13.37
N ALA A 437 4.54 -12.13 12.73
CA ALA A 437 5.24 -13.40 12.52
C ALA A 437 5.63 -14.10 13.83
N LEU A 438 6.00 -13.33 14.86
CA LEU A 438 6.25 -13.86 16.21
C LEU A 438 4.97 -14.43 16.83
N ALA A 439 3.87 -13.67 16.79
CA ALA A 439 2.59 -14.11 17.34
C ALA A 439 2.05 -15.36 16.62
N ASP A 440 2.14 -15.42 15.29
CA ASP A 440 1.73 -16.57 14.48
C ASP A 440 2.55 -17.84 14.80
N ALA A 441 3.78 -17.65 15.28
CA ALA A 441 4.64 -18.74 15.74
C ALA A 441 4.42 -19.13 17.20
N GLY A 442 3.53 -18.42 17.92
CA GLY A 442 3.23 -18.65 19.34
C GLY A 442 4.14 -17.90 20.32
N ASP A 443 5.01 -17.01 19.81
CA ASP A 443 5.83 -16.13 20.64
C ASP A 443 5.04 -14.89 21.05
N THR A 444 5.38 -14.28 22.18
CA THR A 444 4.83 -12.98 22.58
C THR A 444 5.71 -11.87 22.01
N PRO A 445 5.22 -11.04 21.07
CA PRO A 445 6.01 -9.95 20.51
C PRO A 445 6.31 -8.88 21.57
N ASP A 446 7.56 -8.47 21.63
CA ASP A 446 8.00 -7.31 22.41
C ASP A 446 8.43 -6.19 21.46
N PRO A 447 7.71 -5.05 21.43
CA PRO A 447 8.03 -3.93 20.53
C PRO A 447 9.42 -3.35 20.72
N ASP A 448 9.96 -3.35 21.94
CA ASP A 448 11.26 -2.78 22.25
C ASP A 448 12.39 -3.68 21.71
N ILE A 449 12.25 -5.01 21.87
CA ILE A 449 13.19 -5.99 21.31
C ILE A 449 13.16 -5.96 19.78
N ILE A 450 11.96 -5.87 19.19
CA ILE A 450 11.80 -5.77 17.74
C ILE A 450 12.49 -4.49 17.20
N TYR A 451 12.28 -3.35 17.85
CA TYR A 451 12.92 -2.09 17.48
C TYR A 451 14.45 -2.20 17.56
N ALA A 452 14.97 -2.71 18.66
CA ALA A 452 16.41 -2.89 18.85
C ALA A 452 17.03 -3.81 17.79
N ALA A 453 16.37 -4.90 17.41
CA ALA A 453 16.84 -5.80 16.36
C ALA A 453 16.87 -5.12 14.97
N VAL A 454 15.84 -4.32 14.64
CA VAL A 454 15.77 -3.56 13.38
C VAL A 454 16.90 -2.52 13.34
N GLU A 455 17.13 -1.78 14.41
CA GLU A 455 18.19 -0.76 14.48
C GLU A 455 19.60 -1.38 14.43
N ALA A 456 19.82 -2.52 15.10
CA ALA A 456 21.07 -3.27 15.01
C ALA A 456 21.32 -3.78 13.57
N THR A 457 20.27 -4.23 12.89
CA THR A 457 20.36 -4.66 11.48
C THR A 457 20.72 -3.50 10.56
N ARG A 458 20.09 -2.34 10.71
CA ARG A 458 20.45 -1.12 9.95
C ARG A 458 21.89 -0.71 10.16
N SER A 459 22.39 -0.82 11.39
CA SER A 459 23.77 -0.51 11.73
C SER A 459 24.77 -1.52 11.11
N ALA A 460 24.37 -2.80 11.08
CA ALA A 460 25.17 -3.84 10.41
C ALA A 460 25.22 -3.63 8.89
N MET A 461 24.09 -3.28 8.25
CA MET A 461 24.04 -2.93 6.83
C MET A 461 24.93 -1.71 6.53
N ALA A 462 24.84 -0.64 7.33
CA ALA A 462 25.66 0.55 7.16
C ALA A 462 27.16 0.21 7.22
N LYS A 463 27.56 -0.66 8.15
CA LYS A 463 28.94 -1.13 8.28
C LYS A 463 29.35 -2.07 7.13
N SER A 464 28.48 -3.00 6.72
CA SER A 464 28.79 -3.97 5.67
C SER A 464 28.94 -3.33 4.29
N TYR A 465 28.29 -2.19 4.06
CA TYR A 465 28.26 -1.50 2.77
C TYR A 465 29.00 -0.16 2.79
N ASP A 466 29.85 0.07 3.80
CA ASP A 466 30.55 1.35 4.02
C ASP A 466 31.40 1.81 2.83
N ASP A 467 32.02 0.89 2.11
CA ASP A 467 32.78 1.13 0.88
C ASP A 467 31.91 1.42 -0.35
N LEU A 468 30.68 0.89 -0.40
CA LEU A 468 29.76 0.98 -1.53
C LEU A 468 28.81 2.17 -1.47
N VAL A 469 28.24 2.42 -0.28
CA VAL A 469 27.16 3.39 -0.08
C VAL A 469 27.52 4.82 -0.52
N PRO A 470 28.77 5.33 -0.29
CA PRO A 470 29.15 6.65 -0.79
C PRO A 470 29.12 6.77 -2.30
N THR A 471 29.42 5.68 -3.01
CA THR A 471 29.37 5.64 -4.47
C THR A 471 27.94 5.55 -4.99
N LEU A 472 27.10 4.72 -4.36
CA LEU A 472 25.66 4.66 -4.68
C LEU A 472 25.00 6.03 -4.52
N TYR A 473 25.26 6.73 -3.40
CA TYR A 473 24.73 8.06 -3.17
C TYR A 473 25.14 9.05 -4.27
N ARG A 474 26.46 9.16 -4.55
CA ARG A 474 26.95 10.11 -5.55
C ARG A 474 26.47 9.85 -6.96
N ARG A 475 26.43 8.57 -7.38
CA ARG A 475 26.02 8.20 -8.75
C ARG A 475 24.54 8.41 -9.01
N HIS A 476 23.70 8.35 -7.97
CA HIS A 476 22.26 8.48 -8.08
C HIS A 476 21.74 9.84 -7.59
N THR A 477 22.61 10.74 -7.13
CA THR A 477 22.24 12.15 -6.99
C THR A 477 21.93 12.72 -8.37
N VAL A 478 20.73 13.28 -8.53
CA VAL A 478 20.27 13.88 -9.78
C VAL A 478 20.77 15.32 -9.84
N ASP A 479 21.54 15.65 -10.88
CA ASP A 479 22.05 16.98 -11.17
C ASP A 479 21.41 17.45 -12.50
N ALA A 480 20.09 17.64 -12.48
CA ALA A 480 19.26 18.09 -13.59
C ALA A 480 17.99 18.72 -13.03
N ASP A 481 17.28 19.49 -13.84
CA ASP A 481 15.97 20.02 -13.48
C ASP A 481 15.07 18.89 -12.97
N TYR A 482 14.29 19.18 -11.93
CA TYR A 482 13.46 18.18 -11.29
C TYR A 482 12.34 17.69 -12.22
N GLU A 483 12.31 16.38 -12.43
CA GLU A 483 11.20 15.68 -13.07
C GLU A 483 10.68 14.57 -12.15
N PRO A 484 9.35 14.46 -11.95
CA PRO A 484 8.74 13.41 -11.13
C PRO A 484 8.53 12.11 -11.91
N ASP A 485 9.36 11.84 -12.92
CA ASP A 485 9.31 10.62 -13.73
C ASP A 485 9.96 9.41 -13.02
N ALA A 486 9.75 8.22 -13.57
CA ALA A 486 10.28 6.98 -13.02
C ALA A 486 11.82 6.97 -12.93
N ALA A 487 12.51 7.54 -13.94
CA ALA A 487 13.96 7.50 -14.02
C ALA A 487 14.62 8.36 -12.95
N GLN A 488 14.15 9.61 -12.78
CA GLN A 488 14.69 10.50 -11.75
C GLN A 488 14.24 10.10 -10.35
N SER A 489 12.96 9.72 -10.15
CA SER A 489 12.45 9.28 -8.85
C SER A 489 13.13 8.00 -8.37
N GLY A 490 13.40 7.05 -9.26
CA GLY A 490 14.18 5.85 -8.95
C GLY A 490 15.61 6.15 -8.49
N LYS A 491 16.29 7.08 -9.16
CA LYS A 491 17.63 7.54 -8.73
C LYS A 491 17.57 8.20 -7.34
N ARG A 492 16.63 9.13 -7.12
CA ARG A 492 16.47 9.78 -5.80
C ARG A 492 16.13 8.77 -4.71
N SER A 493 15.32 7.76 -5.02
CA SER A 493 14.98 6.68 -4.08
C SER A 493 16.22 5.93 -3.63
N LEU A 494 17.08 5.48 -4.56
CA LEU A 494 18.32 4.78 -4.22
C LEU A 494 19.34 5.68 -3.51
N ALA A 495 19.48 6.93 -3.96
CA ALA A 495 20.33 7.90 -3.28
C ALA A 495 19.89 8.15 -1.83
N ASN A 496 18.58 8.30 -1.59
CA ASN A 496 18.05 8.52 -0.25
C ASN A 496 18.14 7.26 0.64
N ALA A 497 17.97 6.05 0.08
CA ALA A 497 18.23 4.81 0.80
C ALA A 497 19.72 4.70 1.20
N ALA A 498 20.64 5.06 0.30
CA ALA A 498 22.05 5.15 0.58
C ALA A 498 22.37 6.22 1.65
N LEU A 499 21.73 7.39 1.59
CA LEU A 499 21.88 8.46 2.59
C LEU A 499 21.52 7.97 4.00
N SER A 500 20.48 7.17 4.14
CA SER A 500 20.08 6.61 5.45
C SER A 500 21.18 5.75 6.09
N LEU A 501 21.93 4.99 5.28
CA LEU A 501 23.05 4.20 5.75
C LEU A 501 24.30 5.07 6.00
N LEU A 502 24.58 6.02 5.09
CA LEU A 502 25.71 6.96 5.26
C LEU A 502 25.62 7.77 6.55
N THR A 503 24.43 8.26 6.88
CA THR A 503 24.20 9.09 8.06
C THR A 503 24.63 8.40 9.35
N ARG A 504 24.54 7.06 9.39
CA ARG A 504 24.98 6.25 10.54
C ARG A 504 26.52 6.21 10.70
N ASN A 505 27.25 6.37 9.60
CA ASN A 505 28.71 6.24 9.58
C ASN A 505 29.44 7.60 9.61
N ASP A 506 28.82 8.68 9.08
CA ASP A 506 29.49 9.96 8.86
C ASP A 506 29.12 11.08 9.85
N GLY A 507 28.33 10.75 10.89
CA GLY A 507 27.86 11.72 11.87
C GLY A 507 26.93 12.76 11.26
N ALA A 508 26.07 12.33 10.34
CA ALA A 508 25.04 13.11 9.66
C ALA A 508 25.56 14.25 8.74
N LYS A 509 26.83 14.24 8.38
CA LYS A 509 27.43 15.30 7.54
C LYS A 509 26.82 15.34 6.14
N THR A 510 26.63 14.17 5.52
CA THR A 510 26.04 14.09 4.18
C THR A 510 24.57 14.48 4.22
N ALA A 511 23.82 14.06 5.24
CA ALA A 511 22.42 14.48 5.42
C ALA A 511 22.30 16.00 5.62
N GLN A 512 23.18 16.62 6.41
CA GLN A 512 23.19 18.08 6.59
C GLN A 512 23.52 18.81 5.27
N LYS A 513 24.45 18.28 4.48
CA LYS A 513 24.79 18.84 3.17
C LYS A 513 23.62 18.76 2.22
N GLN A 514 22.94 17.60 2.14
CA GLN A 514 21.75 17.43 1.30
C GLN A 514 20.62 18.36 1.75
N TYR A 515 20.34 18.46 3.06
CA TYR A 515 19.33 19.36 3.58
C TYR A 515 19.54 20.81 3.16
N ASN A 516 20.76 21.29 3.24
CA ASN A 516 21.11 22.67 2.91
C ASN A 516 21.11 22.97 1.41
N GLY A 517 21.33 21.96 0.57
CA GLY A 517 21.45 22.10 -0.88
C GLY A 517 20.27 21.56 -1.67
N ALA A 518 19.25 21.00 -1.00
CA ALA A 518 18.08 20.43 -1.68
C ALA A 518 17.23 21.52 -2.34
N ASP A 519 16.88 21.31 -3.60
CA ASP A 519 16.00 22.13 -4.41
C ASP A 519 14.60 21.52 -4.60
N ASN A 520 14.37 20.35 -4.01
CA ASN A 520 13.10 19.64 -4.06
C ASN A 520 12.76 18.99 -2.71
N MET A 521 11.47 18.76 -2.49
CA MET A 521 10.95 18.23 -1.22
C MET A 521 11.40 16.79 -0.96
N THR A 522 11.56 15.94 -1.97
CA THR A 522 12.03 14.55 -1.80
C THR A 522 13.37 14.48 -1.09
N GLN A 523 14.33 15.28 -1.55
CA GLN A 523 15.66 15.32 -0.97
C GLN A 523 15.71 16.07 0.37
N GLN A 524 14.97 17.20 0.48
CA GLN A 524 14.91 17.99 1.72
C GLN A 524 14.32 17.17 2.87
N LEU A 525 13.17 16.51 2.62
CA LEU A 525 12.46 15.73 3.63
C LEU A 525 13.25 14.48 4.04
N SER A 526 13.87 13.78 3.08
CA SER A 526 14.72 12.63 3.36
C SER A 526 15.92 13.00 4.23
N ALA A 527 16.56 14.12 3.92
CA ALA A 527 17.67 14.62 4.73
C ALA A 527 17.21 15.01 6.15
N LEU A 528 16.07 15.69 6.27
CA LEU A 528 15.49 16.06 7.57
C LEU A 528 15.17 14.84 8.43
N ALA A 529 14.58 13.79 7.84
CA ALA A 529 14.32 12.52 8.53
C ALA A 529 15.60 11.91 9.10
N ASN A 530 16.66 11.85 8.30
CA ASN A 530 17.95 11.31 8.75
C ASN A 530 18.61 12.16 9.83
N LEU A 531 18.47 13.49 9.78
CA LEU A 531 18.96 14.40 10.81
C LEU A 531 18.20 14.20 12.14
N ILE A 532 16.87 14.04 12.12
CA ILE A 532 16.07 13.79 13.32
C ILE A 532 16.50 12.46 13.95
N ARG A 533 16.47 11.38 13.19
CA ARG A 533 16.81 10.01 13.65
C ARG A 533 18.22 9.91 14.23
N SER A 534 19.16 10.69 13.73
CA SER A 534 20.56 10.71 14.22
C SER A 534 20.80 11.68 15.38
N GLY A 535 19.76 12.35 15.92
CA GLY A 535 19.87 13.33 17.00
C GLY A 535 20.44 14.70 16.59
N HIS A 536 20.59 14.94 15.28
CA HIS A 536 21.13 16.22 14.76
C HIS A 536 20.02 17.14 14.20
N GLY A 537 18.74 16.78 14.34
CA GLY A 537 17.61 17.41 13.65
C GLY A 537 17.14 18.74 14.21
N LYS A 538 17.42 19.10 15.47
CA LYS A 538 16.78 20.24 16.16
C LYS A 538 16.80 21.56 15.36
N LYS A 539 17.94 21.93 14.81
CA LYS A 539 18.08 23.17 14.01
C LYS A 539 17.40 23.06 12.66
N ALA A 540 17.44 21.89 12.04
CA ALA A 540 16.83 21.66 10.74
C ALA A 540 15.30 21.64 10.83
N VAL A 541 14.71 21.04 11.88
CA VAL A 541 13.26 21.07 12.18
C VAL A 541 12.76 22.50 12.31
N GLN A 542 13.45 23.35 13.09
CA GLN A 542 13.09 24.75 13.25
C GLN A 542 13.26 25.56 11.94
N ALA A 543 14.31 25.30 11.18
CA ALA A 543 14.52 25.96 9.89
C ALA A 543 13.46 25.57 8.88
N PHE A 544 13.06 24.29 8.86
CA PHE A 544 12.00 23.77 7.98
C PHE A 544 10.64 24.40 8.31
N GLU A 545 10.30 24.48 9.60
CA GLU A 545 9.07 25.17 10.05
C GLU A 545 9.06 26.64 9.61
N ASN A 546 10.14 27.37 9.85
CA ASN A 546 10.26 28.79 9.46
C ASN A 546 10.12 28.97 7.95
N GLN A 547 10.64 28.05 7.14
CA GLN A 547 10.54 28.06 5.68
C GLN A 547 9.11 27.79 5.20
N TRP A 548 8.42 26.83 5.84
CA TRP A 548 7.19 26.24 5.30
C TRP A 548 5.91 26.52 6.12
N LYS A 549 5.97 27.29 7.20
CA LYS A 549 4.82 27.56 8.09
C LYS A 549 3.56 28.08 7.39
N ASN A 550 3.70 28.67 6.22
CA ASN A 550 2.57 29.17 5.43
C ASN A 550 2.03 28.15 4.41
N ASP A 551 2.69 26.99 4.26
CA ASP A 551 2.22 25.90 3.39
C ASP A 551 1.63 24.78 4.23
N ARG A 552 0.30 24.65 4.19
CA ARG A 552 -0.43 23.69 5.03
C ARG A 552 -0.08 22.22 4.70
N LEU A 553 0.19 21.89 3.42
CA LEU A 553 0.51 20.54 2.98
C LEU A 553 1.94 20.14 3.36
N VAL A 554 2.86 21.09 3.37
CA VAL A 554 4.22 20.86 3.86
C VAL A 554 4.26 20.77 5.38
N MET A 555 3.45 21.59 6.07
CA MET A 555 3.34 21.48 7.53
C MET A 555 2.78 20.13 7.99
N ASP A 556 1.88 19.48 7.23
CA ASP A 556 1.46 18.11 7.55
C ASP A 556 2.66 17.13 7.52
N LYS A 557 3.59 17.29 6.57
CA LYS A 557 4.84 16.52 6.52
C LYS A 557 5.75 16.80 7.74
N TRP A 558 5.87 18.08 8.13
CA TRP A 558 6.65 18.49 9.29
C TRP A 558 6.13 17.88 10.60
N PHE A 559 4.80 17.88 10.80
CA PHE A 559 4.17 17.25 11.95
C PHE A 559 4.43 15.73 11.96
N GLY A 560 4.11 15.05 10.85
CA GLY A 560 4.20 13.59 10.77
C GLY A 560 5.63 13.08 10.89
N LEU A 561 6.59 13.77 10.28
CA LEU A 561 8.00 13.34 10.28
C LEU A 561 8.61 13.35 11.69
N GLN A 562 8.33 14.36 12.50
CA GLN A 562 8.83 14.44 13.86
C GLN A 562 8.35 13.26 14.71
N VAL A 563 7.09 12.86 14.53
CA VAL A 563 6.53 11.70 15.24
C VAL A 563 7.17 10.40 14.75
N MET A 564 7.29 10.22 13.42
CA MET A 564 7.83 8.99 12.82
C MET A 564 9.30 8.74 13.13
N GLU A 565 10.07 9.80 13.29
CA GLU A 565 11.53 9.72 13.50
C GLU A 565 11.92 9.95 14.97
N ALA A 566 10.97 10.07 15.88
CA ALA A 566 11.22 10.19 17.31
C ALA A 566 11.84 8.90 17.88
N ASP A 567 12.60 9.03 18.96
CA ASP A 567 12.96 7.87 19.78
C ASP A 567 11.67 7.26 20.37
N PRO A 568 11.51 5.92 20.42
CA PRO A 568 10.33 5.30 21.00
C PRO A 568 9.97 5.77 22.40
N GLU A 569 10.98 6.02 23.24
CA GLU A 569 10.77 6.50 24.61
C GLU A 569 10.16 7.92 24.64
N ASP A 570 10.53 8.78 23.68
CA ASP A 570 10.15 10.18 23.61
C ASP A 570 8.93 10.44 22.68
N ALA A 571 8.53 9.45 21.88
CA ALA A 571 7.50 9.62 20.83
C ALA A 571 6.18 10.23 21.37
N HIS A 572 5.75 9.83 22.55
CA HIS A 572 4.53 10.35 23.17
C HIS A 572 4.69 11.83 23.62
N GLU A 573 5.87 12.25 24.09
CA GLU A 573 6.16 13.64 24.45
C GLU A 573 6.22 14.53 23.21
N VAL A 574 6.78 14.02 22.12
CA VAL A 574 6.76 14.70 20.83
C VAL A 574 5.33 14.95 20.37
N VAL A 575 4.45 13.93 20.43
CA VAL A 575 3.02 14.09 20.09
C VAL A 575 2.35 15.13 20.99
N GLN A 576 2.55 15.08 22.30
CA GLN A 576 1.99 16.09 23.22
C GLN A 576 2.44 17.49 22.85
N THR A 577 3.73 17.70 22.63
CA THR A 577 4.28 19.00 22.22
C THR A 577 3.67 19.49 20.91
N LEU A 578 3.52 18.61 19.92
CA LEU A 578 2.92 18.94 18.63
C LEU A 578 1.42 19.27 18.75
N THR A 579 0.71 18.67 19.69
CA THR A 579 -0.72 19.00 19.92
C THR A 579 -0.93 20.38 20.58
N GLU A 580 0.11 20.95 21.18
CA GLU A 580 0.11 22.32 21.72
C GLU A 580 0.53 23.37 20.69
N HIS A 581 1.00 22.95 19.52
CA HIS A 581 1.43 23.86 18.47
C HIS A 581 0.26 24.67 17.91
N PRO A 582 0.38 26.01 17.70
CA PRO A 582 -0.72 26.85 17.22
C PRO A 582 -1.32 26.41 15.90
N ASP A 583 -0.53 25.77 15.01
CA ASP A 583 -0.99 25.25 13.71
C ASP A 583 -1.57 23.83 13.80
N PHE A 584 -1.66 23.22 14.97
CA PHE A 584 -2.31 21.93 15.15
C PHE A 584 -3.84 22.08 15.09
N ASN A 585 -4.36 22.23 13.87
CA ASN A 585 -5.81 22.18 13.65
C ASN A 585 -6.29 20.72 13.65
N TRP A 586 -6.59 20.21 14.84
CA TRP A 586 -7.03 18.82 15.03
C TRP A 586 -8.40 18.48 14.39
N LYS A 587 -9.18 19.50 13.99
CA LYS A 587 -10.45 19.31 13.25
C LYS A 587 -10.21 18.98 11.78
N ASN A 588 -9.06 19.38 11.23
CA ASN A 588 -8.67 19.02 9.87
C ASN A 588 -8.19 17.57 9.83
N PRO A 589 -8.81 16.70 8.99
CA PRO A 589 -8.47 15.27 8.95
C PRO A 589 -7.01 14.99 8.57
N ASN A 590 -6.41 15.80 7.68
CA ASN A 590 -5.03 15.63 7.25
C ASN A 590 -4.07 15.92 8.41
N ARG A 591 -4.28 17.06 9.12
CA ARG A 591 -3.45 17.44 10.26
C ARG A 591 -3.59 16.48 11.42
N PHE A 592 -4.79 15.98 11.69
CA PHE A 592 -5.02 14.97 12.73
C PHE A 592 -4.26 13.68 12.40
N ARG A 593 -4.38 13.19 11.16
CA ARG A 593 -3.66 12.00 10.71
C ARG A 593 -2.15 12.20 10.64
N ALA A 594 -1.67 13.39 10.32
CA ALA A 594 -0.23 13.69 10.32
C ALA A 594 0.40 13.46 11.70
N VAL A 595 -0.33 13.74 12.79
CA VAL A 595 0.16 13.48 14.16
C VAL A 595 -0.23 12.09 14.63
N PHE A 596 -1.52 11.78 14.74
CA PHE A 596 -2.00 10.55 15.38
C PHE A 596 -1.93 9.33 14.46
N GLY A 597 -2.04 9.51 13.14
CA GLY A 597 -1.78 8.44 12.18
C GLY A 597 -0.31 8.02 12.17
N SER A 598 0.60 9.00 12.20
CA SER A 598 2.03 8.74 12.33
C SER A 598 2.39 8.09 13.67
N PHE A 599 1.73 8.53 14.76
CA PHE A 599 1.95 7.92 16.07
C PHE A 599 1.48 6.47 16.14
N ALA A 600 0.30 6.17 15.62
CA ALA A 600 -0.20 4.79 15.55
C ALA A 600 0.68 3.88 14.65
N ALA A 601 1.35 4.46 13.64
CA ALA A 601 2.30 3.75 12.78
C ALA A 601 3.70 3.62 13.40
N HIS A 602 4.04 4.44 14.38
CA HIS A 602 5.30 4.37 15.12
C HIS A 602 5.25 3.22 16.14
N HIS A 603 5.50 1.99 15.68
CA HIS A 603 5.19 0.75 16.39
C HIS A 603 5.70 0.73 17.84
N ALA A 604 7.01 0.93 18.07
CA ALA A 604 7.58 0.85 19.42
C ALA A 604 7.07 1.98 20.34
N GLY A 605 6.95 3.21 19.85
CA GLY A 605 6.44 4.34 20.63
C GLY A 605 4.95 4.24 20.96
N PHE A 606 4.11 3.81 19.98
CA PHE A 606 2.68 3.58 20.22
C PHE A 606 2.43 2.46 21.23
N HIS A 607 3.20 1.36 21.11
CA HIS A 607 3.13 0.20 22.01
C HIS A 607 4.08 0.30 23.21
N HIS A 608 4.50 1.50 23.60
CA HIS A 608 5.34 1.71 24.78
C HIS A 608 4.74 1.03 26.03
N ALA A 609 5.58 0.41 26.85
CA ALA A 609 5.18 -0.46 27.96
C ALA A 609 4.26 0.22 28.99
N SER A 610 4.36 1.57 29.15
CA SER A 610 3.51 2.33 30.07
C SER A 610 2.05 2.44 29.62
N GLY A 611 1.71 2.11 28.38
CA GLY A 611 0.39 2.31 27.78
C GLY A 611 0.01 3.77 27.52
N VAL A 612 0.95 4.72 27.66
CA VAL A 612 0.71 6.14 27.43
C VAL A 612 0.24 6.41 25.99
N GLY A 613 0.76 5.66 25.01
CA GLY A 613 0.35 5.80 23.60
C GLY A 613 -1.11 5.48 23.39
N TYR A 614 -1.62 4.43 24.00
CA TYR A 614 -3.03 4.01 23.92
C TYR A 614 -3.96 5.05 24.52
N ARG A 615 -3.61 5.57 25.71
CA ARG A 615 -4.37 6.59 26.41
C ARG A 615 -4.42 7.88 25.62
N LEU A 616 -3.28 8.35 25.13
CA LEU A 616 -3.17 9.58 24.37
C LEU A 616 -4.02 9.54 23.09
N LEU A 617 -3.97 8.42 22.34
CA LEU A 617 -4.84 8.26 21.17
C LEU A 617 -6.32 8.24 21.59
N ALA A 618 -6.68 7.46 22.62
CA ALA A 618 -8.07 7.37 23.09
C ALA A 618 -8.64 8.72 23.52
N ASP A 619 -7.88 9.56 24.24
CA ASP A 619 -8.29 10.92 24.65
C ASP A 619 -8.69 11.76 23.44
N TRP A 620 -7.89 11.70 22.38
CA TRP A 620 -8.14 12.46 21.16
C TRP A 620 -9.27 11.88 20.31
N LEU A 621 -9.45 10.56 20.29
CA LEU A 621 -10.59 9.93 19.59
C LEU A 621 -11.91 10.30 20.27
N ILE A 622 -11.97 10.29 21.59
CA ILE A 622 -13.16 10.74 22.34
C ILE A 622 -13.48 12.21 22.02
N LYS A 623 -12.46 13.06 21.92
CA LYS A 623 -12.63 14.48 21.58
C LYS A 623 -13.06 14.69 20.13
N LEU A 624 -12.58 13.85 19.19
CA LEU A 624 -12.82 13.98 17.75
C LEU A 624 -14.19 13.41 17.34
N ASP A 625 -14.64 12.31 17.95
CA ASP A 625 -15.82 11.56 17.54
C ASP A 625 -17.07 12.40 17.31
N PRO A 626 -17.46 13.36 18.19
CA PRO A 626 -18.63 14.20 17.97
C PRO A 626 -18.53 15.11 16.73
N LEU A 627 -17.33 15.35 16.21
CA LEU A 627 -17.08 16.28 15.10
C LEU A 627 -16.78 15.55 13.79
N ASN A 628 -16.09 14.43 13.87
CA ASN A 628 -15.68 13.64 12.70
C ASN A 628 -15.68 12.14 12.99
N PRO A 629 -16.88 11.51 13.05
CA PRO A 629 -17.04 10.08 13.28
C PRO A 629 -16.23 9.20 12.34
N GLN A 630 -16.19 9.53 11.04
CA GLN A 630 -15.48 8.74 10.04
C GLN A 630 -13.97 8.66 10.29
N THR A 631 -13.33 9.80 10.58
CA THR A 631 -11.90 9.82 10.92
C THR A 631 -11.65 9.07 12.22
N THR A 632 -12.50 9.26 13.22
CA THR A 632 -12.40 8.56 14.51
C THR A 632 -12.49 7.07 14.34
N ALA A 633 -13.50 6.55 13.64
CA ALA A 633 -13.71 5.13 13.39
C ALA A 633 -12.50 4.50 12.69
N ARG A 634 -11.95 5.16 11.67
CA ARG A 634 -10.73 4.68 10.97
C ARG A 634 -9.52 4.63 11.89
N MET A 635 -9.34 5.61 12.73
CA MET A 635 -8.22 5.64 13.68
C MET A 635 -8.34 4.57 14.78
N CYS A 636 -9.56 4.09 15.09
CA CYS A 636 -9.77 2.97 16.01
C CYS A 636 -9.08 1.67 15.54
N ALA A 637 -8.81 1.53 14.23
CA ALA A 637 -8.07 0.38 13.71
C ALA A 637 -6.66 0.22 14.33
N ALA A 638 -6.09 1.26 14.93
CA ALA A 638 -4.85 1.17 15.69
C ALA A 638 -4.92 0.16 16.84
N PHE A 639 -6.12 -0.12 17.36
CA PHE A 639 -6.35 -1.10 18.43
C PHE A 639 -6.66 -2.51 17.93
N GLN A 640 -6.81 -2.77 16.63
CA GLN A 640 -7.25 -4.06 16.09
C GLN A 640 -6.30 -5.24 16.43
N THR A 641 -5.04 -4.95 16.72
CA THR A 641 -4.02 -5.94 17.04
C THR A 641 -3.80 -6.15 18.54
N TRP A 642 -4.72 -5.67 19.40
CA TRP A 642 -4.54 -5.63 20.85
C TRP A 642 -4.26 -7.01 21.47
N GLN A 643 -4.81 -8.09 20.94
CA GLN A 643 -4.60 -9.46 21.45
C GLN A 643 -3.23 -10.05 21.09
N ARG A 644 -2.49 -9.43 20.18
CA ARG A 644 -1.19 -9.93 19.71
C ARG A 644 -0.09 -9.85 20.77
N TYR A 645 -0.18 -8.87 21.66
CA TYR A 645 0.88 -8.55 22.62
C TYR A 645 0.70 -9.25 23.97
N GLY A 646 1.68 -9.11 24.88
CA GLY A 646 1.62 -9.67 26.23
C GLY A 646 0.46 -9.13 27.06
N ALA A 647 0.11 -9.89 28.12
CA ALA A 647 -1.08 -9.63 28.96
C ALA A 647 -1.16 -8.20 29.49
N ASP A 648 -0.03 -7.57 29.84
CA ASP A 648 0.00 -6.19 30.36
C ASP A 648 -0.43 -5.19 29.31
N ARG A 649 0.13 -5.27 28.07
CA ARG A 649 -0.27 -4.40 26.96
C ARG A 649 -1.70 -4.66 26.51
N GLN A 650 -2.15 -5.92 26.52
CA GLN A 650 -3.55 -6.27 26.25
C GLN A 650 -4.49 -5.58 27.23
N ALA A 651 -4.20 -5.64 28.54
CA ALA A 651 -5.01 -5.04 29.58
C ALA A 651 -5.09 -3.49 29.42
N LEU A 652 -3.96 -2.86 29.09
CA LEU A 652 -3.89 -1.42 28.85
C LEU A 652 -4.72 -1.00 27.63
N MET A 653 -4.57 -1.69 26.48
CA MET A 653 -5.35 -1.39 25.27
C MET A 653 -6.84 -1.64 25.51
N LYS A 654 -7.21 -2.76 26.16
CA LYS A 654 -8.58 -3.09 26.49
C LYS A 654 -9.24 -2.00 27.34
N THR A 655 -8.50 -1.47 28.34
CA THR A 655 -8.98 -0.38 29.20
C THR A 655 -9.37 0.85 28.38
N GLU A 656 -8.55 1.21 27.38
CA GLU A 656 -8.82 2.37 26.54
C GLU A 656 -9.96 2.12 25.53
N ILE A 657 -10.05 0.94 24.96
CA ILE A 657 -11.18 0.51 24.12
C ILE A 657 -12.49 0.61 24.91
N ASP A 658 -12.53 0.03 26.12
CA ASP A 658 -13.71 0.04 26.99
C ASP A 658 -14.07 1.48 27.44
N ARG A 659 -13.06 2.36 27.65
CA ARG A 659 -13.25 3.78 27.99
C ARG A 659 -13.90 4.58 26.85
N ILE A 660 -13.49 4.33 25.60
CA ILE A 660 -14.11 4.97 24.43
C ILE A 660 -15.54 4.48 24.27
N LEU A 661 -15.76 3.16 24.34
CA LEU A 661 -17.11 2.56 24.23
C LEU A 661 -18.09 3.01 25.30
N ALA A 662 -17.59 3.44 26.47
CA ALA A 662 -18.41 3.93 27.57
C ALA A 662 -18.89 5.39 27.39
N GLN A 663 -18.49 6.09 26.32
CA GLN A 663 -18.94 7.46 26.08
C GLN A 663 -20.44 7.47 25.73
N PRO A 664 -21.25 8.37 26.34
CA PRO A 664 -22.71 8.33 26.24
C PRO A 664 -23.24 8.63 24.83
N ASP A 665 -22.55 9.47 24.07
CA ASP A 665 -22.98 9.95 22.75
C ASP A 665 -22.02 9.49 21.65
N LEU A 666 -21.41 8.30 21.81
CA LEU A 666 -20.48 7.76 20.82
C LEU A 666 -21.19 7.53 19.47
N SER A 667 -20.55 7.93 18.38
CA SER A 667 -21.07 7.75 17.03
C SER A 667 -21.30 6.27 16.66
N ARG A 668 -22.20 6.02 15.70
CA ARG A 668 -22.46 4.67 15.17
C ARG A 668 -21.21 4.10 14.50
N ASP A 669 -20.46 4.92 13.77
CA ASP A 669 -19.21 4.57 13.10
C ASP A 669 -18.20 4.01 14.09
N THR A 670 -17.88 4.77 15.11
CA THR A 670 -16.90 4.39 16.15
C THR A 670 -17.40 3.23 17.01
N THR A 671 -18.71 3.21 17.35
CA THR A 671 -19.31 2.10 18.10
C THR A 671 -19.18 0.77 17.35
N GLU A 672 -19.49 0.74 16.05
CA GLU A 672 -19.36 -0.47 15.24
C GLU A 672 -17.91 -0.97 15.23
N MET A 673 -16.95 -0.10 14.91
CA MET A 673 -15.55 -0.47 14.80
C MET A 673 -14.98 -1.01 16.12
N LEU A 674 -15.17 -0.29 17.22
CA LEU A 674 -14.62 -0.72 18.52
C LEU A 674 -15.36 -1.93 19.09
N THR A 675 -16.66 -2.10 18.83
CA THR A 675 -17.39 -3.28 19.25
C THR A 675 -16.85 -4.53 18.54
N ARG A 676 -16.53 -4.45 17.26
CA ARG A 676 -15.91 -5.54 16.50
C ARG A 676 -14.51 -5.85 17.04
N ILE A 677 -13.66 -4.83 17.19
CA ILE A 677 -12.30 -4.97 17.73
C ILE A 677 -12.32 -5.59 19.14
N ARG A 678 -13.28 -5.22 19.96
CA ARG A 678 -13.38 -5.64 21.38
C ARG A 678 -13.84 -7.08 21.56
N ARG A 679 -14.65 -7.60 20.62
CA ARG A 679 -15.21 -8.96 20.66
C ARG A 679 -14.22 -10.03 20.19
N ALA A 680 -13.18 -9.67 19.50
CA ALA A 680 -12.13 -10.59 19.04
C ALA A 680 -11.21 -11.06 20.21
#